data_7ff33885d8195b9b9bc3ccb422f1a155
#
_entry.id   7ff33885d8195b9b9bc3ccb422f1a155
#
_cell.length_a   1.000
_cell.length_b   1.000
_cell.length_c   1.000
_cell.angle_alpha   90.00
_cell.angle_beta   90.00
_cell.angle_gamma   90.00
#
_symmetry.space_group_name_H-M   'P 1'
#
loop_
_entity.id
_entity.type
_entity.pdbx_description
1 polymer ?
#
loop_
_entity_poly.entity_id
_entity_poly.type
_entity_poly.pdbx_seq_one_letter_code
_entity_poly.pdbx_strand_id
1 'polypeptide(L)'
;GDGNDVIIGGRGNDTAQLGAGDDTFVWNPGDGSDVVEGQDGTDTLVFNGSNVSEKISISANHGRVSLVRDVGNVTMDLNGVEHIQLNALGGADNITVNDLSGTGVTQVAIDLASPPGSGMGDGAADSVTVNATKYDDVIAVQGQGGSLTVAGLSGLVTISGSEATDALTVAGGAGNDTLSAALLPAGNTTLTLDGGAGNDTIIGSQGADILLGGDGNDTVTGGRGNDTALLGNGNDTFIWNPGDGSDTVEGQAGTDTLVFNGANVNENMDISANGQRVRLSRDVGNVVMDLNGVEHIQVNALGGADTITVNDLTGTDVTRVALDLSAPTGSGQGDGQPDTVIVNGTAGDDQIKVASSGASVVVNGLATQVTIAGAEGGKDSLVINALAGNDTINASALNAGQINLTINGGAGNDTITGSRGNDLVIGGTGNDVALLGAGDDTFVWNPGDGSDTVEGQAGTDTLLFNGANVAENIDISANGSRARLTRDVGNVTMDLNGVEHIDVNARGSADTVTVNDLTGTGVNQVAIDLGAQPGSPGGDGAADTIVINATNGNDAITIVNNNGIVTVSGLPEAVTISNFEANDRIVINGLGGDDAIVASGLTGMLLTANGGDGDDVLVGGNGNDTLNGGNGDDVLIGGPGQDILDGGPGNNILIQDGGPGPNIVAPTDGSRAANLAALGQFMASSFVAAGDAHGTTPITDQPSNQQPLLTQPHA
;
A
#
# COMPACT_ATOMS: atom_id res chain seq x y z
N GLY A 1 45.05 53.39 -32.83
CA GLY A 1 46.04 53.24 -33.94
C GLY A 1 45.89 51.89 -34.63
N ASP A 2 46.94 51.47 -35.31
CA ASP A 2 46.98 50.10 -35.84
C ASP A 2 47.76 49.22 -34.85
N GLY A 3 47.19 48.14 -34.33
CA GLY A 3 47.82 47.23 -33.37
C GLY A 3 47.13 47.21 -32.01
N ASN A 4 47.52 46.32 -31.14
CA ASN A 4 46.83 46.08 -29.86
C ASN A 4 47.24 47.15 -28.85
N ASP A 5 46.39 48.16 -28.62
CA ASP A 5 46.65 49.32 -27.77
C ASP A 5 45.92 49.20 -26.42
N VAL A 6 46.49 49.80 -25.33
CA VAL A 6 45.82 49.97 -24.03
C VAL A 6 45.57 51.44 -23.80
N ILE A 7 44.33 51.82 -23.66
CA ILE A 7 43.88 53.23 -23.52
C ILE A 7 43.22 53.41 -22.15
N ILE A 8 43.62 54.44 -21.43
CA ILE A 8 43.02 54.89 -20.17
C ILE A 8 42.49 56.31 -20.37
N GLY A 9 41.16 56.51 -20.33
CA GLY A 9 40.53 57.83 -20.54
C GLY A 9 40.92 58.83 -19.45
N GLY A 10 40.96 58.39 -18.20
CA GLY A 10 41.23 59.21 -17.04
C GLY A 10 39.99 60.00 -16.60
N ARG A 11 40.18 61.08 -15.87
CA ARG A 11 39.07 61.85 -15.33
C ARG A 11 38.38 62.71 -16.42
N GLY A 12 37.06 62.67 -16.42
CA GLY A 12 36.26 63.45 -17.34
C GLY A 12 35.31 62.55 -18.15
N ASN A 13 34.64 63.11 -19.13
CA ASN A 13 33.86 62.33 -20.08
C ASN A 13 34.63 62.31 -21.41
N ASP A 14 35.26 61.20 -21.70
CA ASP A 14 36.18 61.04 -22.81
C ASP A 14 35.53 60.32 -24.02
N THR A 15 36.08 60.52 -25.20
CA THR A 15 35.74 59.74 -26.39
C THR A 15 36.98 59.03 -26.88
N ALA A 16 36.97 57.71 -26.83
CA ALA A 16 38.04 56.89 -27.32
C ALA A 16 37.67 56.26 -28.67
N GLN A 17 38.60 56.34 -29.62
CA GLN A 17 38.56 55.55 -30.88
C GLN A 17 39.78 54.63 -30.88
N LEU A 18 39.50 53.31 -30.73
CA LEU A 18 40.57 52.38 -30.46
C LEU A 18 41.39 52.09 -31.70
N GLY A 19 40.75 51.73 -32.81
CA GLY A 19 41.45 51.63 -34.10
C GLY A 19 41.32 50.23 -34.71
N ALA A 20 42.47 49.75 -35.23
CA ALA A 20 42.53 48.39 -35.75
C ALA A 20 43.46 47.55 -34.90
N GLY A 21 43.01 46.41 -34.44
CA GLY A 21 43.74 45.50 -33.55
C GLY A 21 42.87 45.10 -32.36
N ASP A 22 43.35 44.21 -31.52
CA ASP A 22 42.61 43.84 -30.34
C ASP A 22 42.98 44.81 -29.19
N ASP A 23 42.15 45.81 -28.99
CA ASP A 23 42.44 46.95 -28.11
C ASP A 23 41.74 46.84 -26.75
N THR A 24 42.32 47.49 -25.73
CA THR A 24 41.77 47.50 -24.39
C THR A 24 41.51 48.94 -23.91
N PHE A 25 40.28 49.28 -23.57
CA PHE A 25 39.94 50.47 -22.85
C PHE A 25 39.80 50.18 -21.36
N VAL A 26 40.49 50.89 -20.51
CA VAL A 26 40.45 50.73 -19.04
C VAL A 26 39.76 51.88 -18.38
N TRP A 27 38.68 51.60 -17.65
CA TRP A 27 37.98 52.53 -16.80
C TRP A 27 38.25 52.27 -15.32
N ASN A 28 38.52 53.32 -14.54
CA ASN A 28 38.78 53.22 -13.10
C ASN A 28 37.88 54.15 -12.27
N PRO A 29 37.64 53.84 -10.99
CA PRO A 29 36.82 54.67 -10.10
C PRO A 29 37.29 56.15 -10.07
N GLY A 30 36.39 57.06 -10.47
CA GLY A 30 36.64 58.48 -10.57
C GLY A 30 36.87 58.97 -11.98
N ASP A 31 36.93 58.08 -12.97
CA ASP A 31 36.81 58.43 -14.37
C ASP A 31 35.34 58.83 -14.69
N GLY A 32 35.09 59.48 -15.74
CA GLY A 32 33.79 59.97 -16.09
C GLY A 32 32.92 59.00 -16.82
N SER A 33 31.98 59.53 -17.59
CA SER A 33 31.13 58.78 -18.49
C SER A 33 31.72 58.86 -19.91
N ASP A 34 32.20 57.76 -20.44
CA ASP A 34 32.99 57.73 -21.65
C ASP A 34 32.27 57.06 -22.83
N VAL A 35 32.64 57.49 -24.03
CA VAL A 35 32.22 56.90 -25.30
C VAL A 35 33.38 56.14 -25.88
N VAL A 36 33.20 54.83 -26.14
CA VAL A 36 34.26 53.96 -26.69
C VAL A 36 33.79 53.41 -28.05
N GLU A 37 34.56 53.69 -29.07
CA GLU A 37 34.46 53.13 -30.44
C GLU A 37 35.58 52.15 -30.67
N GLY A 38 35.30 50.81 -30.58
CA GLY A 38 36.33 49.77 -30.78
C GLY A 38 36.87 49.77 -32.18
N GLN A 39 35.97 49.79 -33.18
CA GLN A 39 36.27 49.74 -34.65
C GLN A 39 36.61 48.33 -35.10
N ASP A 40 37.84 48.06 -35.64
CA ASP A 40 38.19 46.78 -36.25
C ASP A 40 39.06 45.93 -35.25
N GLY A 41 38.60 44.76 -34.90
CA GLY A 41 39.37 43.85 -34.02
C GLY A 41 38.47 43.13 -33.01
N THR A 42 39.08 42.64 -31.96
CA THR A 42 38.39 42.14 -30.76
C THR A 42 38.71 43.01 -29.59
N ASP A 43 37.82 43.95 -29.30
CA ASP A 43 38.10 44.99 -28.32
C ASP A 43 37.54 44.68 -26.93
N THR A 44 38.25 45.13 -25.90
CA THR A 44 37.93 44.84 -24.51
C THR A 44 37.70 46.15 -23.72
N LEU A 45 36.55 46.26 -23.06
CA LEU A 45 36.40 47.18 -21.92
C LEU A 45 36.82 46.46 -20.65
N VAL A 46 37.81 47.01 -19.91
CA VAL A 46 38.10 46.63 -18.52
C VAL A 46 37.50 47.70 -17.62
N PHE A 47 36.39 47.37 -16.94
CA PHE A 47 35.68 48.26 -16.03
C PHE A 47 35.99 47.84 -14.58
N ASN A 48 36.68 48.71 -13.83
CA ASN A 48 37.03 48.45 -12.42
C ASN A 48 35.99 49.13 -11.52
N GLY A 49 35.29 48.35 -10.73
CA GLY A 49 34.43 48.80 -9.63
C GLY A 49 35.22 49.37 -8.46
N SER A 50 34.63 49.42 -7.30
CA SER A 50 35.26 49.91 -6.09
C SER A 50 34.93 49.01 -4.86
N ASN A 51 35.52 49.27 -3.71
CA ASN A 51 35.26 48.49 -2.48
C ASN A 51 34.00 49.00 -1.72
N VAL A 52 32.96 49.38 -2.42
CA VAL A 52 31.62 49.71 -1.86
C VAL A 52 30.53 49.09 -2.72
N SER A 53 29.42 48.77 -2.11
CA SER A 53 28.29 48.18 -2.83
C SER A 53 27.81 49.03 -3.99
N GLU A 54 27.73 48.46 -5.16
CA GLU A 54 27.42 49.09 -6.44
C GLU A 54 26.29 48.43 -7.16
N LYS A 55 25.53 49.22 -7.96
CA LYS A 55 24.61 48.67 -8.93
C LYS A 55 25.12 48.93 -10.33
N ILE A 56 25.35 47.88 -11.08
CA ILE A 56 25.91 47.94 -12.41
C ILE A 56 24.95 47.21 -13.36
N SER A 57 24.58 47.91 -14.46
CA SER A 57 23.70 47.33 -15.48
C SER A 57 24.35 47.46 -16.86
N ILE A 58 24.39 46.34 -17.58
CA ILE A 58 24.88 46.26 -18.97
C ILE A 58 23.71 45.91 -19.86
N SER A 59 23.44 46.75 -20.86
CA SER A 59 22.28 46.61 -21.74
C SER A 59 22.52 47.10 -23.18
N ALA A 60 21.82 46.50 -24.12
CA ALA A 60 21.81 46.98 -25.49
C ALA A 60 21.12 48.35 -25.61
N ASN A 61 21.69 49.25 -26.41
CA ASN A 61 21.14 50.54 -26.71
C ASN A 61 21.33 50.86 -28.21
N HIS A 62 20.35 50.50 -29.05
CA HIS A 62 20.33 50.75 -30.50
C HIS A 62 21.59 50.24 -31.23
N GLY A 63 22.02 49.03 -30.95
CA GLY A 63 23.21 48.41 -31.54
C GLY A 63 24.54 48.74 -30.84
N ARG A 64 24.48 49.62 -29.84
CA ARG A 64 25.57 49.93 -28.91
C ARG A 64 25.32 49.27 -27.58
N VAL A 65 26.27 49.28 -26.65
CA VAL A 65 26.09 48.87 -25.28
C VAL A 65 26.17 50.05 -24.33
N SER A 66 25.21 50.11 -23.42
CA SER A 66 25.25 51.00 -22.28
C SER A 66 25.61 50.25 -21.01
N LEU A 67 26.74 50.59 -20.37
CA LEU A 67 27.08 50.15 -19.02
C LEU A 67 26.83 51.29 -18.04
N VAL A 68 25.92 51.09 -17.10
CA VAL A 68 25.54 52.11 -16.10
C VAL A 68 25.96 51.65 -14.73
N ARG A 69 26.61 52.54 -13.98
CA ARG A 69 27.00 52.37 -12.57
C ARG A 69 26.39 53.45 -11.71
N ASP A 70 25.74 53.11 -10.61
CA ASP A 70 25.08 54.08 -9.73
C ASP A 70 26.05 54.92 -8.93
N VAL A 71 27.12 54.34 -8.46
CA VAL A 71 28.20 55.09 -7.74
C VAL A 71 28.91 56.01 -8.73
N GLY A 72 28.84 57.32 -8.48
CA GLY A 72 29.37 58.33 -9.38
C GLY A 72 28.49 58.68 -10.59
N ASN A 73 27.35 58.07 -10.77
CA ASN A 73 26.43 58.22 -11.94
C ASN A 73 27.18 58.07 -13.27
N VAL A 74 27.89 56.96 -13.42
CA VAL A 74 28.69 56.68 -14.62
C VAL A 74 27.82 56.01 -15.69
N THR A 75 27.98 56.43 -16.92
CA THR A 75 27.37 55.76 -18.09
C THR A 75 28.44 55.60 -19.18
N MET A 76 28.81 54.41 -19.48
CA MET A 76 29.68 54.06 -20.62
C MET A 76 28.78 53.87 -21.86
N ASP A 77 29.18 54.34 -22.99
CA ASP A 77 28.54 54.13 -24.29
C ASP A 77 29.54 53.47 -25.25
N LEU A 78 29.32 52.17 -25.54
CA LEU A 78 30.28 51.30 -26.22
C LEU A 78 29.77 50.87 -27.58
N ASN A 79 30.57 50.94 -28.59
CA ASN A 79 30.29 50.44 -29.93
C ASN A 79 31.50 49.66 -30.47
N GLY A 80 31.30 48.49 -31.09
CA GLY A 80 32.37 47.66 -31.59
C GLY A 80 33.32 47.20 -30.45
N VAL A 81 32.77 46.83 -29.28
CA VAL A 81 33.45 46.25 -28.14
C VAL A 81 32.90 44.84 -27.96
N GLU A 82 33.70 43.82 -28.14
CA GLU A 82 33.31 42.43 -28.11
C GLU A 82 33.40 41.81 -26.71
N HIS A 83 34.34 42.30 -25.89
CA HIS A 83 34.55 41.79 -24.55
C HIS A 83 34.34 42.87 -23.48
N ILE A 84 33.57 42.58 -22.46
CA ILE A 84 33.44 43.38 -21.25
C ILE A 84 33.96 42.61 -20.08
N GLN A 85 35.07 43.09 -19.48
CA GLN A 85 35.59 42.60 -18.22
C GLN A 85 35.20 43.56 -17.10
N LEU A 86 34.32 43.11 -16.20
CA LEU A 86 33.88 43.83 -15.03
C LEU A 86 34.53 43.27 -13.78
N ASN A 87 35.36 44.05 -13.10
CA ASN A 87 35.96 43.72 -11.82
C ASN A 87 35.17 44.41 -10.71
N ALA A 88 34.35 43.66 -9.96
CA ALA A 88 33.48 44.25 -8.94
C ALA A 88 34.25 44.73 -7.71
N LEU A 89 35.34 44.02 -7.33
CA LEU A 89 36.24 44.28 -6.24
C LEU A 89 35.69 43.93 -4.86
N GLY A 90 34.95 44.81 -4.20
CA GLY A 90 34.46 44.54 -2.86
C GLY A 90 33.26 45.34 -2.46
N GLY A 91 32.42 44.75 -1.64
CA GLY A 91 31.12 45.24 -1.26
C GLY A 91 30.03 44.31 -1.79
N ALA A 92 28.81 44.43 -1.30
CA ALA A 92 27.70 43.66 -1.83
C ALA A 92 27.18 44.30 -3.13
N ASP A 93 27.60 43.78 -4.27
CA ASP A 93 27.34 44.33 -5.58
C ASP A 93 26.09 43.71 -6.24
N ASN A 94 25.36 44.49 -7.02
CA ASN A 94 24.23 44.05 -7.80
C ASN A 94 24.51 44.33 -9.27
N ILE A 95 24.79 43.26 -10.01
CA ILE A 95 25.20 43.32 -11.42
C ILE A 95 24.09 42.73 -12.28
N THR A 96 23.62 43.47 -13.26
CA THR A 96 22.60 43.01 -14.19
C THR A 96 23.14 43.03 -15.63
N VAL A 97 23.12 41.85 -16.27
CA VAL A 97 23.40 41.72 -17.69
C VAL A 97 22.08 41.48 -18.40
N ASN A 98 21.65 42.46 -19.18
CA ASN A 98 20.42 42.34 -19.98
C ASN A 98 20.71 41.77 -21.35
N ASP A 99 19.65 41.47 -22.13
CA ASP A 99 19.80 41.05 -23.52
C ASP A 99 20.73 41.97 -24.30
N LEU A 100 21.79 41.44 -24.82
CA LEU A 100 22.79 42.12 -25.63
C LEU A 100 22.67 41.80 -27.14
N SER A 101 21.54 41.22 -27.54
CA SER A 101 21.26 40.90 -28.94
C SER A 101 21.35 42.16 -29.84
N GLY A 102 22.00 42.00 -30.96
CA GLY A 102 22.21 43.11 -31.92
C GLY A 102 23.32 44.07 -31.58
N THR A 103 24.09 43.82 -30.50
CA THR A 103 25.36 44.46 -30.21
C THR A 103 26.55 43.62 -30.73
N GLY A 104 27.76 44.13 -30.63
CA GLY A 104 29.00 43.36 -30.95
C GLY A 104 29.46 42.45 -29.83
N VAL A 105 28.89 42.53 -28.62
CA VAL A 105 29.40 41.81 -27.43
C VAL A 105 29.24 40.31 -27.58
N THR A 106 30.34 39.60 -27.44
CA THR A 106 30.42 38.13 -27.45
C THR A 106 30.72 37.55 -26.08
N GLN A 107 31.29 38.38 -25.15
CA GLN A 107 31.60 37.93 -23.79
C GLN A 107 31.45 39.04 -22.76
N VAL A 108 30.83 38.72 -21.64
CA VAL A 108 30.84 39.49 -20.41
C VAL A 108 31.49 38.65 -19.31
N ALA A 109 32.68 39.06 -18.85
CA ALA A 109 33.42 38.44 -17.76
C ALA A 109 33.26 39.29 -16.50
N ILE A 110 32.65 38.74 -15.46
CA ILE A 110 32.40 39.37 -14.18
C ILE A 110 33.35 38.70 -13.17
N ASP A 111 34.17 39.51 -12.52
CA ASP A 111 35.09 39.06 -11.46
C ASP A 111 34.65 39.67 -10.12
N LEU A 112 34.10 38.82 -9.25
CA LEU A 112 33.65 39.12 -7.88
C LEU A 112 34.80 38.98 -6.87
N ALA A 113 36.00 38.63 -7.34
CA ALA A 113 37.14 38.38 -6.49
C ALA A 113 37.80 39.65 -5.98
N SER A 114 38.28 39.64 -4.77
CA SER A 114 39.12 40.73 -4.21
C SER A 114 40.42 40.17 -3.62
N PRO A 115 41.60 40.47 -4.20
CA PRO A 115 41.82 41.33 -5.39
C PRO A 115 41.41 40.59 -6.71
N PRO A 116 41.20 41.34 -7.78
CA PRO A 116 40.78 40.78 -9.07
C PRO A 116 41.70 39.69 -9.56
N GLY A 117 41.15 38.64 -10.16
CA GLY A 117 41.90 37.50 -10.68
C GLY A 117 42.44 36.55 -9.60
N SER A 118 42.16 36.78 -8.34
CA SER A 118 42.56 35.87 -7.27
C SER A 118 41.73 34.58 -7.26
N GLY A 119 40.53 34.61 -7.82
CA GLY A 119 39.54 33.55 -7.74
C GLY A 119 38.97 33.32 -6.32
N MET A 120 39.28 34.20 -5.39
CA MET A 120 38.74 34.20 -4.02
C MET A 120 37.75 35.36 -3.93
N GLY A 121 36.52 35.09 -3.53
CA GLY A 121 35.52 36.12 -3.29
C GLY A 121 35.95 37.12 -2.22
N ASP A 122 35.21 38.18 -2.05
CA ASP A 122 35.50 39.24 -1.10
C ASP A 122 34.84 39.04 0.28
N GLY A 123 33.95 38.02 0.39
CA GLY A 123 33.16 37.69 1.59
C GLY A 123 31.91 38.52 1.75
N ALA A 124 31.55 39.38 0.78
CA ALA A 124 30.27 40.05 0.72
C ALA A 124 29.25 39.18 -0.09
N ALA A 125 28.00 39.55 0.01
CA ALA A 125 26.95 38.84 -0.73
C ALA A 125 26.62 39.59 -2.04
N ASP A 126 27.17 39.15 -3.13
CA ASP A 126 26.97 39.70 -4.43
C ASP A 126 25.75 39.09 -5.13
N SER A 127 25.13 39.83 -6.02
CA SER A 127 24.05 39.34 -6.86
C SER A 127 24.31 39.63 -8.34
N VAL A 128 24.24 38.59 -9.15
CA VAL A 128 24.32 38.66 -10.59
C VAL A 128 23.00 38.22 -11.20
N THR A 129 22.38 39.08 -11.99
CA THR A 129 21.18 38.76 -12.76
C THR A 129 21.53 38.75 -14.25
N VAL A 130 21.18 37.68 -14.93
CA VAL A 130 21.32 37.55 -16.38
C VAL A 130 19.93 37.41 -16.99
N ASN A 131 19.52 38.40 -17.77
CA ASN A 131 18.24 38.41 -18.44
C ASN A 131 18.43 37.95 -19.90
N ALA A 132 17.66 36.96 -20.30
CA ALA A 132 17.62 36.48 -21.66
C ALA A 132 16.79 37.35 -22.59
N THR A 133 16.42 36.84 -23.74
CA THR A 133 15.69 37.59 -24.76
C THR A 133 14.17 37.54 -24.50
N LYS A 134 13.38 37.96 -25.42
CA LYS A 134 11.93 37.79 -25.42
C LYS A 134 11.46 36.69 -26.36
N TYR A 135 12.35 35.84 -26.80
CA TYR A 135 12.13 34.70 -27.72
C TYR A 135 12.58 33.43 -27.04
N ASP A 136 12.22 32.32 -27.63
CA ASP A 136 12.63 31.00 -27.10
C ASP A 136 14.17 30.89 -26.98
N ASP A 137 14.65 30.78 -25.75
CA ASP A 137 16.08 30.67 -25.42
C ASP A 137 16.46 29.31 -24.90
N VAL A 138 17.71 28.89 -25.09
CA VAL A 138 18.29 27.68 -24.53
C VAL A 138 19.53 28.04 -23.73
N ILE A 139 19.37 28.09 -22.40
CA ILE A 139 20.39 28.60 -21.49
C ILE A 139 20.96 27.47 -20.64
N ALA A 140 22.27 27.40 -20.59
CA ALA A 140 23.00 26.45 -19.74
C ALA A 140 23.82 27.19 -18.70
N VAL A 141 23.61 26.85 -17.43
CA VAL A 141 24.42 27.32 -16.29
C VAL A 141 25.35 26.19 -15.86
N GLN A 142 26.65 26.45 -15.82
CA GLN A 142 27.65 25.48 -15.42
C GLN A 142 28.64 26.13 -14.45
N GLY A 143 29.36 25.33 -13.65
CA GLY A 143 30.33 25.86 -12.72
C GLY A 143 31.43 24.89 -12.36
N GLN A 144 32.59 25.43 -12.01
CA GLN A 144 33.68 24.69 -11.45
C GLN A 144 34.57 25.60 -10.59
N GLY A 145 34.74 25.25 -9.29
CA GLY A 145 35.74 25.88 -8.43
C GLY A 145 35.60 27.41 -8.26
N GLY A 146 34.39 27.90 -8.02
CA GLY A 146 34.10 29.33 -7.86
C GLY A 146 33.99 30.12 -9.17
N SER A 147 33.98 29.45 -10.30
CA SER A 147 33.71 30.05 -11.60
C SER A 147 32.39 29.51 -12.16
N LEU A 148 31.52 30.40 -12.60
CA LEU A 148 30.23 30.09 -13.22
C LEU A 148 30.21 30.56 -14.68
N THR A 149 29.42 29.90 -15.47
CA THR A 149 29.23 30.25 -16.89
C THR A 149 27.75 30.18 -17.22
N VAL A 150 27.19 31.23 -17.79
CA VAL A 150 25.85 31.27 -18.39
C VAL A 150 26.03 31.35 -19.91
N ALA A 151 25.64 30.31 -20.59
CA ALA A 151 25.80 30.16 -22.02
C ALA A 151 24.43 30.00 -22.70
N GLY A 152 24.36 30.28 -24.00
CA GLY A 152 23.12 30.19 -24.81
C GLY A 152 22.57 31.54 -25.25
N LEU A 153 23.08 32.64 -24.68
CA LEU A 153 22.73 33.98 -25.04
C LEU A 153 23.67 34.57 -26.11
N SER A 154 23.36 35.75 -26.61
CA SER A 154 24.20 36.44 -27.61
C SER A 154 25.63 36.69 -27.16
N GLY A 155 25.85 36.91 -25.86
CA GLY A 155 27.16 37.00 -25.21
C GLY A 155 27.32 35.94 -24.13
N LEU A 156 28.47 35.25 -24.08
CA LEU A 156 28.83 34.34 -23.00
C LEU A 156 29.04 35.12 -21.71
N VAL A 157 28.30 34.85 -20.65
CA VAL A 157 28.54 35.44 -19.34
C VAL A 157 29.37 34.47 -18.49
N THR A 158 30.53 34.95 -17.98
CA THR A 158 31.38 34.20 -17.06
C THR A 158 31.50 34.97 -15.74
N ILE A 159 31.41 34.26 -14.61
CA ILE A 159 31.50 34.84 -13.28
C ILE A 159 32.61 34.11 -12.53
N SER A 160 33.57 34.82 -12.02
CA SER A 160 34.67 34.29 -11.22
C SER A 160 34.66 34.88 -9.82
N GLY A 161 35.26 34.16 -8.85
CA GLY A 161 35.28 34.58 -7.43
C GLY A 161 33.93 34.40 -6.73
N SER A 162 32.98 33.66 -7.32
CA SER A 162 31.68 33.41 -6.69
C SER A 162 31.80 32.55 -5.44
N GLU A 163 31.03 32.90 -4.42
CA GLU A 163 30.93 32.25 -3.12
C GLU A 163 29.51 31.77 -2.83
N ALA A 164 29.36 30.92 -1.80
CA ALA A 164 28.03 30.37 -1.43
C ALA A 164 27.04 31.43 -0.92
N THR A 165 27.52 32.60 -0.56
CA THR A 165 26.73 33.77 -0.13
C THR A 165 26.21 34.60 -1.31
N ASP A 166 26.79 34.39 -2.47
CA ASP A 166 26.37 35.11 -3.70
C ASP A 166 25.14 34.51 -4.32
N ALA A 167 24.43 35.32 -5.09
CA ALA A 167 23.24 34.92 -5.80
C ALA A 167 23.40 35.07 -7.31
N LEU A 168 23.04 34.04 -8.04
CA LEU A 168 22.88 34.10 -9.49
C LEU A 168 21.39 33.90 -9.84
N THR A 169 20.83 34.88 -10.53
CA THR A 169 19.50 34.77 -11.13
C THR A 169 19.62 34.74 -12.65
N VAL A 170 19.01 33.72 -13.26
CA VAL A 170 18.89 33.65 -14.74
C VAL A 170 17.40 33.71 -15.09
N ALA A 171 17.00 34.73 -15.82
CA ALA A 171 15.62 34.93 -16.23
C ALA A 171 15.49 34.68 -17.74
N GLY A 172 14.60 33.76 -18.13
CA GLY A 172 14.26 33.43 -19.51
C GLY A 172 13.56 34.58 -20.21
N GLY A 173 12.61 35.18 -19.51
CA GLY A 173 11.90 36.38 -20.00
C GLY A 173 10.56 36.05 -20.63
N ALA A 174 10.50 36.00 -21.93
CA ALA A 174 9.29 35.60 -22.64
C ALA A 174 9.70 34.67 -23.80
N GLY A 175 8.88 33.69 -24.10
CA GLY A 175 9.18 32.63 -25.06
C GLY A 175 9.04 31.26 -24.36
N ASN A 176 9.25 30.19 -25.06
CA ASN A 176 9.31 28.88 -24.43
C ASN A 176 10.79 28.52 -24.18
N ASP A 177 11.24 28.79 -23.02
CA ASP A 177 12.65 28.75 -22.69
C ASP A 177 13.10 27.38 -22.12
N THR A 178 14.37 27.10 -22.29
CA THR A 178 15.02 25.96 -21.63
C THR A 178 16.16 26.49 -20.76
N LEU A 179 16.00 26.44 -19.44
CA LEU A 179 17.00 26.85 -18.47
C LEU A 179 17.53 25.61 -17.76
N SER A 180 18.81 25.32 -17.88
CA SER A 180 19.41 24.14 -17.27
C SER A 180 20.68 24.46 -16.49
N ALA A 181 20.65 24.13 -15.20
CA ALA A 181 21.80 24.17 -14.30
C ALA A 181 22.26 22.78 -13.85
N ALA A 182 21.85 21.72 -14.53
CA ALA A 182 22.13 20.33 -14.14
C ALA A 182 23.63 20.02 -13.90
N LEU A 183 24.53 20.78 -14.53
CA LEU A 183 25.99 20.66 -14.41
C LEU A 183 26.62 21.65 -13.39
N LEU A 184 25.79 22.42 -12.68
CA LEU A 184 26.28 23.35 -11.65
C LEU A 184 26.41 22.60 -10.31
N PRO A 185 27.62 22.46 -9.74
CA PRO A 185 27.81 21.83 -8.44
C PRO A 185 27.21 22.66 -7.30
N ALA A 186 26.79 22.00 -6.23
CA ALA A 186 26.32 22.65 -5.00
C ALA A 186 27.37 23.55 -4.36
N GLY A 187 26.93 24.62 -3.71
CA GLY A 187 27.76 25.48 -2.86
C GLY A 187 28.57 26.53 -3.59
N ASN A 188 28.38 26.71 -4.90
CA ASN A 188 29.03 27.77 -5.65
C ASN A 188 28.29 29.12 -5.58
N THR A 189 26.99 29.10 -5.42
CA THR A 189 26.12 30.26 -5.39
C THR A 189 24.71 29.83 -4.94
N THR A 190 23.88 30.76 -4.52
CA THR A 190 22.44 30.57 -4.44
C THR A 190 21.85 30.80 -5.85
N LEU A 191 21.23 29.78 -6.44
CA LEU A 191 20.71 29.86 -7.79
C LEU A 191 19.21 30.14 -7.80
N THR A 192 18.80 31.08 -8.66
CA THR A 192 17.39 31.26 -9.06
C THR A 192 17.30 31.11 -10.57
N LEU A 193 16.43 30.22 -11.04
CA LEU A 193 16.02 30.12 -12.44
C LEU A 193 14.58 30.57 -12.58
N ASP A 194 14.34 31.52 -13.44
CA ASP A 194 13.03 32.15 -13.69
C ASP A 194 12.68 31.98 -15.17
N GLY A 195 11.69 31.11 -15.47
CA GLY A 195 11.22 30.88 -16.85
C GLY A 195 10.62 32.14 -17.43
N GLY A 196 9.67 32.71 -16.71
CA GLY A 196 9.03 33.96 -17.11
C GLY A 196 7.68 33.76 -17.76
N ALA A 197 7.54 34.04 -19.05
CA ALA A 197 6.27 33.87 -19.75
C ALA A 197 6.43 32.96 -20.98
N GLY A 198 5.71 31.89 -21.01
CA GLY A 198 5.77 30.85 -22.05
C GLY A 198 5.74 29.49 -21.41
N ASN A 199 5.89 28.44 -22.19
CA ASN A 199 5.95 27.09 -21.63
C ASN A 199 7.42 26.69 -21.47
N ASP A 200 7.91 26.78 -20.26
CA ASP A 200 9.34 26.69 -19.98
C ASP A 200 9.76 25.30 -19.49
N THR A 201 11.03 24.98 -19.71
CA THR A 201 11.67 23.79 -19.17
C THR A 201 12.80 24.22 -18.25
N ILE A 202 12.66 23.97 -16.96
CA ILE A 202 13.62 24.39 -15.94
C ILE A 202 14.24 23.15 -15.27
N ILE A 203 15.56 23.11 -15.25
CA ILE A 203 16.32 22.05 -14.58
C ILE A 203 17.29 22.72 -13.63
N GLY A 204 17.09 22.51 -12.32
CA GLY A 204 17.91 23.03 -11.27
C GLY A 204 19.30 22.41 -11.20
N SER A 205 20.04 22.76 -10.18
CA SER A 205 21.45 22.42 -10.01
C SER A 205 21.67 21.14 -9.15
N GLN A 206 22.88 21.02 -8.60
CA GLN A 206 23.18 19.98 -7.60
C GLN A 206 23.03 20.50 -6.16
N GLY A 207 22.58 21.72 -5.98
CA GLY A 207 22.36 22.40 -4.69
C GLY A 207 20.91 22.84 -4.52
N ALA A 208 20.61 23.48 -3.41
CA ALA A 208 19.25 24.00 -3.16
C ALA A 208 19.00 25.25 -4.00
N ASP A 209 17.95 25.22 -4.82
CA ASP A 209 17.62 26.22 -5.83
C ASP A 209 16.25 26.86 -5.57
N ILE A 210 16.03 28.01 -6.17
CA ILE A 210 14.71 28.65 -6.32
C ILE A 210 14.33 28.57 -7.80
N LEU A 211 13.23 27.89 -8.09
CA LEU A 211 12.77 27.65 -9.46
C LEU A 211 11.41 28.32 -9.65
N LEU A 212 11.31 29.22 -10.59
CA LEU A 212 10.11 29.95 -10.90
C LEU A 212 9.67 29.57 -12.32
N GLY A 213 8.49 28.93 -12.46
CA GLY A 213 7.93 28.61 -13.77
C GLY A 213 7.49 29.91 -14.48
N GLY A 214 6.47 30.56 -13.92
CA GLY A 214 5.98 31.84 -14.42
C GLY A 214 4.59 31.75 -15.00
N ASP A 215 4.38 32.37 -16.17
CA ASP A 215 3.14 32.26 -16.94
C ASP A 215 3.28 31.20 -18.03
N GLY A 216 2.47 30.14 -18.03
CA GLY A 216 2.48 29.13 -19.08
C GLY A 216 2.39 27.73 -18.51
N ASN A 217 2.58 26.70 -19.32
CA ASN A 217 2.58 25.33 -18.81
C ASN A 217 4.03 24.84 -18.73
N ASP A 218 4.58 24.89 -17.54
CA ASP A 218 5.99 24.70 -17.29
C ASP A 218 6.34 23.29 -16.88
N THR A 219 7.57 22.88 -17.15
CA THR A 219 8.14 21.61 -16.67
C THR A 219 9.38 21.92 -15.85
N VAL A 220 9.30 21.63 -14.56
CA VAL A 220 10.35 21.94 -13.60
C VAL A 220 10.91 20.66 -13.00
N THR A 221 12.23 20.55 -12.96
CA THR A 221 12.95 19.48 -12.25
C THR A 221 13.90 20.14 -11.25
N GLY A 222 13.76 19.82 -9.96
CA GLY A 222 14.58 20.42 -8.90
C GLY A 222 16.07 20.11 -9.08
N GLY A 223 16.40 18.88 -9.40
CA GLY A 223 17.75 18.38 -9.35
C GLY A 223 18.09 17.88 -7.95
N ARG A 224 19.38 17.89 -7.60
CA ARG A 224 19.76 17.51 -6.24
C ARG A 224 19.69 18.72 -5.33
N GLY A 225 19.29 18.48 -4.11
CA GLY A 225 19.18 19.54 -3.11
C GLY A 225 17.82 19.50 -2.44
N ASN A 226 17.51 20.52 -1.69
CA ASN A 226 16.15 20.73 -1.22
C ASN A 226 15.66 22.02 -1.87
N ASP A 227 14.90 21.88 -2.91
CA ASP A 227 14.57 22.97 -3.81
C ASP A 227 13.21 23.60 -3.44
N THR A 228 13.03 24.86 -3.85
CA THR A 228 11.76 25.56 -3.75
C THR A 228 11.30 25.91 -5.16
N ALA A 229 10.23 25.27 -5.59
CA ALA A 229 9.60 25.52 -6.88
C ALA A 229 8.30 26.29 -6.70
N LEU A 230 8.17 27.43 -7.39
CA LEU A 230 6.94 28.17 -7.57
C LEU A 230 6.56 28.02 -9.04
N LEU A 231 5.54 27.20 -9.33
CA LEU A 231 5.26 26.82 -10.71
C LEU A 231 4.59 27.94 -11.50
N GLY A 232 3.61 28.63 -10.91
CA GLY A 232 3.09 29.86 -11.50
C GLY A 232 1.65 29.82 -11.97
N ASN A 233 1.41 30.40 -13.13
CA ASN A 233 0.10 30.36 -13.77
C ASN A 233 0.15 29.37 -14.94
N GLY A 234 -0.67 28.36 -14.91
CA GLY A 234 -0.72 27.37 -16.00
C GLY A 234 -1.01 25.97 -15.49
N ASN A 235 -0.83 24.98 -16.32
CA ASN A 235 -0.91 23.61 -15.88
C ASN A 235 0.50 23.05 -15.91
N ASP A 236 1.13 23.05 -14.76
CA ASP A 236 2.55 22.86 -14.63
C ASP A 236 2.90 21.45 -14.17
N THR A 237 4.13 21.05 -14.42
CA THR A 237 4.63 19.73 -14.01
C THR A 237 5.94 19.87 -13.26
N PHE A 238 5.94 19.42 -12.00
CA PHE A 238 7.18 19.22 -11.24
C PHE A 238 7.59 17.75 -11.30
N ILE A 239 8.84 17.47 -11.66
CA ILE A 239 9.37 16.12 -11.78
C ILE A 239 10.42 15.89 -10.68
N TRP A 240 10.19 14.89 -9.86
CA TRP A 240 11.13 14.39 -8.88
C TRP A 240 11.73 13.06 -9.33
N ASN A 241 13.04 12.88 -9.21
CA ASN A 241 13.74 11.65 -9.55
C ASN A 241 14.57 11.10 -8.38
N PRO A 242 14.87 9.79 -8.37
CA PRO A 242 15.72 9.22 -7.33
C PRO A 242 17.07 9.89 -7.21
N GLY A 243 17.34 10.45 -6.04
CA GLY A 243 18.55 11.20 -5.74
C GLY A 243 18.35 12.71 -5.67
N ASP A 244 17.17 13.19 -6.07
CA ASP A 244 16.75 14.55 -5.77
C ASP A 244 16.46 14.66 -4.25
N GLY A 245 16.36 15.85 -3.75
CA GLY A 245 16.21 16.09 -2.33
C GLY A 245 14.77 16.04 -1.85
N SER A 246 14.52 16.79 -0.78
CA SER A 246 13.19 17.01 -0.24
C SER A 246 12.74 18.41 -0.62
N ASP A 247 11.75 18.52 -1.52
CA ASP A 247 11.43 19.77 -2.17
C ASP A 247 10.11 20.35 -1.68
N THR A 248 10.02 21.68 -1.77
CA THR A 248 8.79 22.41 -1.56
C THR A 248 8.25 22.86 -2.92
N VAL A 249 7.01 22.47 -3.22
CA VAL A 249 6.36 22.82 -4.49
C VAL A 249 5.09 23.62 -4.22
N GLU A 250 5.04 24.80 -4.79
CA GLU A 250 3.87 25.68 -4.83
C GLU A 250 3.33 25.70 -6.27
N GLY A 251 2.24 24.99 -6.53
CA GLY A 251 1.61 24.94 -7.86
C GLY A 251 1.07 26.30 -8.28
N GLN A 252 0.41 26.98 -7.36
CA GLN A 252 -0.22 28.29 -7.51
C GLN A 252 -1.52 28.21 -8.32
N ALA A 253 -1.55 28.61 -9.60
CA ALA A 253 -2.80 28.75 -10.33
C ALA A 253 -2.86 27.89 -11.58
N GLY A 254 -3.76 26.91 -11.58
CA GLY A 254 -3.92 26.00 -12.72
C GLY A 254 -4.37 24.62 -12.32
N THR A 255 -3.89 23.65 -13.02
CA THR A 255 -4.01 22.23 -12.64
C THR A 255 -2.62 21.62 -12.74
N ASP A 256 -1.99 21.48 -11.58
CA ASP A 256 -0.57 21.19 -11.49
C ASP A 256 -0.32 19.74 -11.13
N THR A 257 0.77 19.21 -11.61
CA THR A 257 1.12 17.79 -11.48
C THR A 257 2.50 17.61 -10.85
N LEU A 258 2.55 16.85 -9.77
CA LEU A 258 3.80 16.21 -9.32
C LEU A 258 3.95 14.87 -10.04
N VAL A 259 5.06 14.66 -10.72
CA VAL A 259 5.52 13.35 -11.19
C VAL A 259 6.64 12.87 -10.28
N PHE A 260 6.35 11.89 -9.45
CA PHE A 260 7.30 11.31 -8.49
C PHE A 260 7.77 9.95 -8.99
N ASN A 261 9.04 9.85 -9.35
CA ASN A 261 9.63 8.60 -9.83
C ASN A 261 10.28 7.82 -8.68
N GLY A 262 9.83 6.60 -8.44
CA GLY A 262 10.45 5.65 -7.53
C GLY A 262 11.75 5.06 -8.08
N ALA A 263 12.22 3.97 -7.50
CA ALA A 263 13.42 3.27 -7.92
C ALA A 263 13.17 1.75 -8.01
N ASN A 264 14.13 0.99 -8.54
CA ASN A 264 14.01 -0.48 -8.62
C ASN A 264 14.44 -1.15 -7.30
N VAL A 265 13.85 -0.74 -6.20
CA VAL A 265 14.06 -1.31 -4.84
C VAL A 265 12.76 -1.17 -4.05
N ASN A 266 12.56 -2.01 -3.05
CA ASN A 266 11.37 -1.92 -2.20
C ASN A 266 11.28 -0.57 -1.50
N GLU A 267 10.15 0.09 -1.61
CA GLU A 267 9.91 1.44 -1.10
C GLU A 267 8.59 1.51 -0.32
N ASN A 268 8.60 2.33 0.74
CA ASN A 268 7.38 2.73 1.41
C ASN A 268 7.13 4.22 1.14
N MET A 269 6.01 4.50 0.50
CA MET A 269 5.57 5.85 0.17
C MET A 269 4.26 6.16 0.90
N ASP A 270 4.18 7.35 1.48
CA ASP A 270 3.00 7.84 2.18
C ASP A 270 2.59 9.20 1.65
N ILE A 271 1.34 9.32 1.22
CA ILE A 271 0.73 10.56 0.76
C ILE A 271 -0.33 10.96 1.77
N SER A 272 -0.13 12.07 2.45
CA SER A 272 -0.96 12.50 3.57
C SER A 272 -1.20 14.00 3.59
N ALA A 273 -2.35 14.42 4.11
CA ALA A 273 -2.63 15.82 4.33
C ALA A 273 -1.80 16.39 5.49
N ASN A 274 -1.27 17.59 5.32
CA ASN A 274 -0.60 18.39 6.34
C ASN A 274 -1.26 19.77 6.42
N GLY A 275 -2.43 19.85 7.00
CA GLY A 275 -3.31 20.99 6.92
C GLY A 275 -3.90 21.11 5.51
N GLN A 276 -3.67 22.22 4.84
CA GLN A 276 -4.08 22.42 3.43
C GLN A 276 -3.01 21.91 2.43
N ARG A 277 -1.83 21.61 2.90
CA ARG A 277 -0.72 21.08 2.11
C ARG A 277 -0.75 19.57 2.06
N VAL A 278 -0.02 18.99 1.13
CA VAL A 278 0.19 17.54 1.06
C VAL A 278 1.66 17.23 1.31
N ARG A 279 1.87 16.23 2.15
CA ARG A 279 3.16 15.63 2.37
C ARG A 279 3.24 14.30 1.65
N LEU A 280 4.18 14.15 0.72
CA LEU A 280 4.57 12.86 0.18
C LEU A 280 5.92 12.48 0.78
N SER A 281 5.98 11.34 1.46
CA SER A 281 7.23 10.83 2.03
C SER A 281 7.61 9.49 1.43
N ARG A 282 8.90 9.25 1.32
CA ARG A 282 9.53 8.02 0.85
C ARG A 282 10.63 7.62 1.82
N ASP A 283 10.64 6.36 2.25
CA ASP A 283 11.62 5.86 3.22
C ASP A 283 13.03 5.74 2.64
N VAL A 284 13.14 5.32 1.39
CA VAL A 284 14.43 5.26 0.69
C VAL A 284 14.95 6.67 0.43
N GLY A 285 16.08 7.02 1.03
CA GLY A 285 16.65 8.35 0.98
C GLY A 285 16.04 9.35 1.97
N ASN A 286 15.04 8.98 2.77
CA ASN A 286 14.31 9.85 3.71
C ASN A 286 13.78 11.12 3.03
N VAL A 287 13.16 10.96 1.87
CA VAL A 287 12.60 12.07 1.09
C VAL A 287 11.27 12.53 1.67
N VAL A 288 11.07 13.83 1.71
CA VAL A 288 9.80 14.46 2.11
C VAL A 288 9.50 15.62 1.16
N MET A 289 8.49 15.46 0.32
CA MET A 289 7.94 16.53 -0.50
C MET A 289 6.89 17.29 0.30
N ASP A 290 6.88 18.61 0.15
CA ASP A 290 5.87 19.52 0.72
C ASP A 290 5.17 20.27 -0.40
N LEU A 291 3.89 19.93 -0.64
CA LEU A 291 3.13 20.35 -1.81
C LEU A 291 1.96 21.25 -1.42
N ASN A 292 1.74 22.31 -2.18
CA ASN A 292 0.57 23.18 -2.05
C ASN A 292 0.11 23.63 -3.45
N GLY A 293 -1.20 23.69 -3.70
CA GLY A 293 -1.73 24.03 -5.02
C GLY A 293 -1.32 23.02 -6.10
N VAL A 294 -1.24 21.74 -5.77
CA VAL A 294 -0.97 20.64 -6.71
C VAL A 294 -2.20 19.75 -6.72
N GLU A 295 -2.86 19.63 -7.86
CA GLU A 295 -4.12 18.88 -8.01
C GLU A 295 -3.88 17.41 -8.35
N HIS A 296 -2.79 17.10 -9.03
CA HIS A 296 -2.47 15.76 -9.49
C HIS A 296 -1.13 15.27 -8.93
N ILE A 297 -1.13 14.07 -8.38
CA ILE A 297 0.10 13.36 -7.98
C ILE A 297 0.19 12.09 -8.81
N GLN A 298 1.24 11.96 -9.59
CA GLN A 298 1.58 10.73 -10.29
C GLN A 298 2.80 10.09 -9.61
N VAL A 299 2.65 8.86 -9.15
CA VAL A 299 3.75 8.05 -8.60
C VAL A 299 4.05 6.91 -9.56
N ASN A 300 5.28 6.81 -10.01
CA ASN A 300 5.79 5.72 -10.80
C ASN A 300 6.64 4.82 -9.89
N ALA A 301 6.12 3.68 -9.46
CA ALA A 301 6.78 2.81 -8.49
C ALA A 301 8.03 2.13 -9.07
N LEU A 302 7.99 1.78 -10.35
CA LEU A 302 9.03 1.11 -11.13
C LEU A 302 9.21 -0.36 -10.74
N GLY A 303 10.08 -0.68 -9.81
CA GLY A 303 10.33 -2.09 -9.49
C GLY A 303 10.80 -2.30 -8.07
N GLY A 304 10.35 -3.40 -7.49
CA GLY A 304 10.51 -3.73 -6.07
C GLY A 304 9.16 -4.14 -5.50
N ALA A 305 9.14 -4.65 -4.29
CA ALA A 305 7.88 -4.85 -3.56
C ALA A 305 7.56 -3.56 -2.79
N ASP A 306 6.69 -2.74 -3.37
CA ASP A 306 6.42 -1.40 -2.89
C ASP A 306 5.14 -1.33 -2.06
N THR A 307 5.11 -0.43 -1.09
CA THR A 307 3.91 -0.09 -0.34
C THR A 307 3.61 1.38 -0.51
N ILE A 308 2.46 1.69 -1.13
CA ILE A 308 2.03 3.08 -1.37
C ILE A 308 0.74 3.32 -0.60
N THR A 309 0.79 4.22 0.37
CA THR A 309 -0.36 4.61 1.18
C THR A 309 -0.89 5.97 0.74
N VAL A 310 -2.16 6.01 0.40
CA VAL A 310 -2.91 7.25 0.14
C VAL A 310 -3.88 7.44 1.30
N ASN A 311 -3.62 8.43 2.13
CA ASN A 311 -4.48 8.79 3.25
C ASN A 311 -5.59 9.77 2.83
N ASP A 312 -6.45 10.11 3.77
CA ASP A 312 -7.45 11.15 3.56
C ASP A 312 -6.78 12.49 3.19
N LEU A 313 -7.08 12.99 2.00
CA LEU A 313 -6.59 14.25 1.48
C LEU A 313 -7.66 15.36 1.49
N THR A 314 -8.72 15.18 2.27
CA THR A 314 -9.78 16.17 2.43
C THR A 314 -9.22 17.52 2.91
N GLY A 315 -9.55 18.58 2.21
CA GLY A 315 -9.10 19.96 2.53
C GLY A 315 -7.76 20.34 1.90
N THR A 316 -7.16 19.48 1.10
CA THR A 316 -6.05 19.80 0.20
C THR A 316 -6.57 20.04 -1.22
N ASP A 317 -5.71 20.49 -2.11
CA ASP A 317 -6.07 20.73 -3.53
C ASP A 317 -6.00 19.45 -4.37
N VAL A 318 -5.44 18.34 -3.86
CA VAL A 318 -5.26 17.09 -4.61
C VAL A 318 -6.60 16.44 -4.93
N THR A 319 -6.91 16.36 -6.21
CA THR A 319 -8.13 15.73 -6.74
C THR A 319 -7.86 14.33 -7.32
N ARG A 320 -6.59 14.05 -7.68
CA ARG A 320 -6.21 12.78 -8.29
C ARG A 320 -4.83 12.31 -7.85
N VAL A 321 -4.76 11.03 -7.49
CA VAL A 321 -3.50 10.28 -7.32
C VAL A 321 -3.47 9.16 -8.35
N ALA A 322 -2.47 9.14 -9.23
CA ALA A 322 -2.25 8.12 -10.24
C ALA A 322 -0.99 7.31 -9.86
N LEU A 323 -1.18 6.03 -9.61
CA LEU A 323 -0.12 5.09 -9.25
C LEU A 323 0.16 4.18 -10.44
N ASP A 324 1.39 4.13 -10.89
CA ASP A 324 1.84 3.23 -11.94
C ASP A 324 2.83 2.21 -11.37
N LEU A 325 2.36 0.95 -11.22
CA LEU A 325 3.14 -0.19 -10.73
C LEU A 325 3.89 -0.90 -11.86
N SER A 326 3.88 -0.34 -13.08
CA SER A 326 4.54 -0.99 -14.22
C SER A 326 6.03 -0.71 -14.30
N ALA A 327 6.77 -1.70 -14.75
CA ALA A 327 8.17 -1.56 -15.14
C ALA A 327 8.40 -2.10 -16.58
N PRO A 328 8.78 -1.23 -17.53
CA PRO A 328 8.96 0.23 -17.39
C PRO A 328 7.63 0.99 -17.25
N THR A 329 7.69 2.19 -16.70
CA THR A 329 6.54 3.09 -16.53
C THR A 329 5.70 3.20 -17.80
N GLY A 330 4.38 3.16 -17.65
CA GLY A 330 3.43 3.28 -18.75
C GLY A 330 3.31 2.05 -19.65
N SER A 331 4.03 0.96 -19.38
CA SER A 331 3.91 -0.28 -20.13
C SER A 331 2.58 -0.99 -19.89
N GLY A 332 1.95 -0.74 -18.75
CA GLY A 332 0.77 -1.46 -18.26
C GLY A 332 1.07 -2.91 -17.89
N GLN A 333 2.33 -3.27 -17.78
CA GLN A 333 2.80 -4.58 -17.31
C GLN A 333 3.52 -4.39 -15.98
N GLY A 334 3.10 -5.09 -14.95
CA GLY A 334 3.76 -5.06 -13.65
C GLY A 334 5.22 -5.51 -13.72
N ASP A 335 5.94 -5.30 -12.65
CA ASP A 335 7.36 -5.60 -12.53
C ASP A 335 7.66 -7.06 -12.11
N GLY A 336 6.61 -7.79 -11.73
CA GLY A 336 6.69 -9.17 -11.26
C GLY A 336 6.93 -9.32 -9.76
N GLN A 337 6.97 -8.23 -9.00
CA GLN A 337 7.04 -8.23 -7.52
C GLN A 337 5.67 -7.92 -6.91
N PRO A 338 5.45 -8.25 -5.64
CA PRO A 338 4.17 -7.97 -4.98
C PRO A 338 4.13 -6.54 -4.42
N ASP A 339 3.28 -5.70 -4.99
CA ASP A 339 3.04 -4.35 -4.52
C ASP A 339 1.78 -4.26 -3.66
N THR A 340 1.76 -3.30 -2.76
CA THR A 340 0.60 -3.04 -1.91
C THR A 340 0.19 -1.56 -2.01
N VAL A 341 -1.03 -1.33 -2.46
CA VAL A 341 -1.66 -0.02 -2.41
C VAL A 341 -2.67 0.01 -1.28
N ILE A 342 -2.53 0.97 -0.38
CA ILE A 342 -3.45 1.19 0.74
C ILE A 342 -4.17 2.51 0.51
N VAL A 343 -5.50 2.48 0.52
CA VAL A 343 -6.33 3.68 0.41
C VAL A 343 -7.15 3.80 1.69
N ASN A 344 -6.91 4.85 2.42
CA ASN A 344 -7.61 5.16 3.66
C ASN A 344 -8.74 6.16 3.40
N GLY A 345 -9.93 5.84 3.92
CA GLY A 345 -11.07 6.73 3.97
C GLY A 345 -10.93 7.83 5.03
N THR A 346 -12.05 8.36 5.44
CA THR A 346 -12.14 9.42 6.46
C THR A 346 -12.55 8.83 7.82
N ALA A 347 -12.79 9.68 8.80
CA ALA A 347 -13.40 9.28 10.07
C ALA A 347 -14.93 9.50 10.09
N GLY A 348 -15.54 9.75 8.96
CA GLY A 348 -16.98 9.96 8.78
C GLY A 348 -17.54 9.01 7.72
N ASP A 349 -18.87 9.01 7.54
CA ASP A 349 -19.54 8.12 6.60
C ASP A 349 -19.03 8.30 5.15
N ASP A 350 -18.35 7.31 4.62
CA ASP A 350 -17.76 7.29 3.28
C ASP A 350 -18.59 6.49 2.26
N GLN A 351 -18.45 6.84 0.99
CA GLN A 351 -19.05 6.10 -0.13
C GLN A 351 -17.99 5.68 -1.15
N ILE A 352 -17.23 4.65 -0.81
CA ILE A 352 -16.09 4.20 -1.59
C ILE A 352 -16.54 3.26 -2.72
N LYS A 353 -16.03 3.49 -3.93
CA LYS A 353 -16.30 2.64 -5.09
C LYS A 353 -14.99 2.20 -5.71
N VAL A 354 -14.81 0.89 -5.84
CA VAL A 354 -13.67 0.28 -6.52
C VAL A 354 -14.13 -0.33 -7.83
N ALA A 355 -13.50 0.01 -8.93
CA ALA A 355 -13.92 -0.45 -10.25
C ALA A 355 -12.74 -0.67 -11.20
N SER A 356 -12.95 -1.55 -12.17
CA SER A 356 -12.06 -1.69 -13.31
C SER A 356 -12.30 -0.57 -14.33
N SER A 357 -11.21 0.01 -14.83
CA SER A 357 -11.22 0.93 -15.97
C SER A 357 -10.18 0.48 -16.99
N GLY A 358 -10.59 -0.39 -17.90
CA GLY A 358 -9.66 -1.10 -18.77
C GLY A 358 -8.75 -2.02 -17.98
N ALA A 359 -7.42 -1.81 -18.08
CA ALA A 359 -6.41 -2.53 -17.31
C ALA A 359 -6.13 -1.90 -15.93
N SER A 360 -6.66 -0.73 -15.65
CA SER A 360 -6.42 -0.03 -14.39
C SER A 360 -7.55 -0.27 -13.38
N VAL A 361 -7.23 -0.15 -12.10
CA VAL A 361 -8.18 -0.10 -10.99
C VAL A 361 -8.40 1.35 -10.57
N VAL A 362 -9.63 1.72 -10.28
CA VAL A 362 -9.98 3.08 -9.88
C VAL A 362 -10.77 3.05 -8.58
N VAL A 363 -10.31 3.82 -7.61
CA VAL A 363 -11.01 4.07 -6.33
C VAL A 363 -11.59 5.47 -6.37
N ASN A 364 -12.90 5.56 -6.17
CA ASN A 364 -13.68 6.81 -6.19
C ASN A 364 -14.52 6.94 -4.92
N GLY A 365 -15.04 8.14 -4.70
CA GLY A 365 -15.99 8.43 -3.62
C GLY A 365 -15.37 9.12 -2.42
N LEU A 366 -14.04 9.15 -2.35
CA LEU A 366 -13.27 9.99 -1.44
C LEU A 366 -13.02 11.38 -2.07
N ALA A 367 -12.45 12.31 -1.31
CA ALA A 367 -12.07 13.63 -1.82
C ALA A 367 -11.14 13.53 -3.03
N THR A 368 -10.29 12.53 -3.05
CA THR A 368 -9.30 12.27 -4.10
C THR A 368 -9.60 10.97 -4.82
N GLN A 369 -9.57 10.98 -6.16
CA GLN A 369 -9.62 9.77 -6.96
C GLN A 369 -8.25 9.09 -6.99
N VAL A 370 -8.19 7.78 -6.71
CA VAL A 370 -6.97 6.98 -6.86
C VAL A 370 -7.10 6.08 -8.09
N THR A 371 -6.09 6.07 -8.94
CA THR A 371 -6.02 5.22 -10.13
C THR A 371 -4.76 4.36 -10.03
N ILE A 372 -4.86 3.05 -10.23
CA ILE A 372 -3.75 2.09 -10.16
C ILE A 372 -3.61 1.44 -11.53
N ALA A 373 -2.48 1.63 -12.16
CA ALA A 373 -2.11 1.01 -13.43
C ALA A 373 -0.98 0.00 -13.23
N GLY A 374 -0.86 -0.98 -14.12
CA GLY A 374 0.20 -1.97 -14.07
C GLY A 374 0.04 -3.06 -13.01
N ALA A 375 -1.10 -3.11 -12.30
CA ALA A 375 -1.33 -4.12 -11.28
C ALA A 375 -1.35 -5.55 -11.86
N GLU A 376 -0.73 -6.48 -11.14
CA GLU A 376 -0.66 -7.90 -11.46
C GLU A 376 -1.58 -8.71 -10.54
N GLY A 377 -2.65 -9.26 -11.09
CA GLY A 377 -3.56 -10.12 -10.34
C GLY A 377 -2.84 -11.33 -9.72
N GLY A 378 -3.08 -11.58 -8.44
CA GLY A 378 -2.45 -12.67 -7.68
C GLY A 378 -1.09 -12.34 -7.07
N LYS A 379 -0.56 -11.14 -7.31
CA LYS A 379 0.65 -10.61 -6.65
C LYS A 379 0.34 -9.33 -5.90
N ASP A 380 -0.15 -8.31 -6.61
CA ASP A 380 -0.41 -7.01 -6.05
C ASP A 380 -1.70 -6.97 -5.25
N SER A 381 -1.74 -6.11 -4.27
CA SER A 381 -2.84 -5.99 -3.33
C SER A 381 -3.34 -4.55 -3.24
N LEU A 382 -4.66 -4.40 -3.19
CA LEU A 382 -5.36 -3.17 -2.84
C LEU A 382 -6.06 -3.37 -1.49
N VAL A 383 -5.71 -2.53 -0.54
CA VAL A 383 -6.35 -2.50 0.77
C VAL A 383 -7.18 -1.22 0.89
N ILE A 384 -8.47 -1.37 1.11
CA ILE A 384 -9.39 -0.27 1.40
C ILE A 384 -9.67 -0.28 2.89
N ASN A 385 -9.29 0.76 3.61
CA ASN A 385 -9.65 0.98 5.00
C ASN A 385 -10.63 2.16 5.08
N ALA A 386 -11.90 1.91 5.38
CA ALA A 386 -12.87 2.99 5.50
C ALA A 386 -12.74 3.77 6.83
N LEU A 387 -12.14 3.15 7.86
CA LEU A 387 -11.77 3.68 9.17
C LEU A 387 -12.94 3.80 10.15
N ALA A 388 -13.70 4.86 10.12
CA ALA A 388 -14.82 5.05 11.05
C ALA A 388 -15.95 5.83 10.38
N GLY A 389 -17.17 5.48 10.72
CA GLY A 389 -18.38 5.99 10.08
C GLY A 389 -19.31 4.83 9.79
N ASN A 390 -20.47 5.09 9.20
CA ASN A 390 -21.27 4.02 8.61
C ASN A 390 -21.01 4.04 7.11
N ASP A 391 -20.06 3.25 6.68
CA ASP A 391 -19.49 3.35 5.37
C ASP A 391 -20.21 2.48 4.33
N THR A 392 -20.16 2.90 3.11
CA THR A 392 -20.62 2.11 1.97
C THR A 392 -19.45 1.87 1.01
N ILE A 393 -18.97 0.63 0.98
CA ILE A 393 -17.88 0.22 0.09
C ILE A 393 -18.45 -0.69 -0.99
N ASN A 394 -18.21 -0.37 -2.26
CA ASN A 394 -18.71 -1.14 -3.38
C ASN A 394 -17.63 -1.44 -4.41
N ALA A 395 -17.20 -2.70 -4.45
CA ALA A 395 -16.21 -3.20 -5.39
C ALA A 395 -16.81 -4.10 -6.51
N SER A 396 -18.15 -4.18 -6.64
CA SER A 396 -18.82 -5.09 -7.60
C SER A 396 -18.44 -4.87 -9.07
N ALA A 397 -17.86 -3.71 -9.39
CA ALA A 397 -17.36 -3.37 -10.72
C ALA A 397 -15.87 -3.68 -10.92
N LEU A 398 -15.18 -4.22 -9.93
CA LEU A 398 -13.80 -4.71 -10.06
C LEU A 398 -13.80 -6.12 -10.64
N ASN A 399 -13.03 -6.33 -11.70
CA ASN A 399 -12.93 -7.63 -12.36
C ASN A 399 -12.00 -8.57 -11.59
N ALA A 400 -12.32 -9.86 -11.63
CA ALA A 400 -11.47 -10.89 -11.07
C ALA A 400 -10.05 -10.85 -11.66
N GLY A 401 -9.05 -11.10 -10.81
CA GLY A 401 -7.65 -11.26 -11.22
C GLY A 401 -6.95 -9.98 -11.69
N GLN A 402 -7.52 -8.80 -11.43
CA GLN A 402 -6.82 -7.53 -11.67
C GLN A 402 -5.89 -7.15 -10.51
N ILE A 403 -6.34 -7.33 -9.30
CA ILE A 403 -5.58 -7.07 -8.07
C ILE A 403 -6.24 -7.87 -6.94
N ASN A 404 -5.50 -8.28 -5.92
CA ASN A 404 -6.06 -8.89 -4.72
C ASN A 404 -6.70 -7.79 -3.87
N LEU A 405 -7.97 -7.97 -3.48
CA LEU A 405 -8.69 -6.95 -2.74
C LEU A 405 -8.87 -7.34 -1.27
N THR A 406 -8.53 -6.41 -0.39
CA THR A 406 -8.88 -6.46 1.03
C THR A 406 -9.72 -5.24 1.37
N ILE A 407 -10.86 -5.46 2.02
CA ILE A 407 -11.76 -4.40 2.48
C ILE A 407 -11.87 -4.47 3.99
N ASN A 408 -11.63 -3.36 4.65
CA ASN A 408 -11.83 -3.18 6.09
C ASN A 408 -12.83 -2.02 6.29
N GLY A 409 -14.03 -2.34 6.77
CA GLY A 409 -15.06 -1.34 7.09
C GLY A 409 -14.62 -0.43 8.24
N GLY A 410 -14.17 -1.04 9.33
CA GLY A 410 -13.60 -0.27 10.45
C GLY A 410 -14.54 -0.15 11.62
N ALA A 411 -14.96 1.05 11.96
CA ALA A 411 -15.84 1.25 13.09
C ALA A 411 -17.14 1.94 12.65
N GLY A 412 -18.27 1.29 12.86
CA GLY A 412 -19.58 1.75 12.45
C GLY A 412 -20.41 0.60 11.91
N ASN A 413 -21.57 0.89 11.33
CA ASN A 413 -22.37 -0.16 10.69
C ASN A 413 -22.20 -0.03 9.19
N ASP A 414 -21.35 -0.87 8.63
CA ASP A 414 -20.88 -0.74 7.28
C ASP A 414 -21.69 -1.59 6.27
N THR A 415 -21.74 -1.14 5.06
CA THR A 415 -22.32 -1.90 3.94
C THR A 415 -21.21 -2.15 2.91
N ILE A 416 -20.80 -3.39 2.82
CA ILE A 416 -19.66 -3.81 2.00
C ILE A 416 -20.18 -4.69 0.85
N THR A 417 -19.75 -4.37 -0.36
CA THR A 417 -19.96 -5.24 -1.53
C THR A 417 -18.58 -5.55 -2.13
N GLY A 418 -18.23 -6.81 -2.13
CA GLY A 418 -16.98 -7.32 -2.68
C GLY A 418 -16.93 -7.27 -4.21
N SER A 419 -15.87 -7.82 -4.75
CA SER A 419 -15.54 -7.77 -6.16
C SER A 419 -16.07 -8.99 -6.95
N ARG A 420 -15.44 -9.30 -8.07
CA ARG A 420 -15.66 -10.54 -8.83
C ARG A 420 -14.54 -11.55 -8.65
N GLY A 421 -13.55 -11.27 -7.85
CA GLY A 421 -12.43 -12.13 -7.51
C GLY A 421 -12.46 -12.48 -6.03
N ASN A 422 -11.51 -13.27 -5.58
CA ASN A 422 -11.40 -13.68 -4.19
C ASN A 422 -11.02 -12.51 -3.30
N ASP A 423 -11.89 -12.13 -2.38
CA ASP A 423 -11.76 -10.96 -1.53
C ASP A 423 -11.54 -11.36 -0.06
N LEU A 424 -10.82 -10.52 0.67
CA LEU A 424 -10.76 -10.57 2.12
C LEU A 424 -11.55 -9.39 2.68
N VAL A 425 -12.63 -9.69 3.42
CA VAL A 425 -13.54 -8.68 3.98
C VAL A 425 -13.50 -8.73 5.49
N ILE A 426 -13.29 -7.59 6.11
CA ILE A 426 -13.33 -7.38 7.56
C ILE A 426 -14.40 -6.31 7.80
N GLY A 427 -15.50 -6.65 8.47
CA GLY A 427 -16.53 -5.68 8.81
C GLY A 427 -15.98 -4.64 9.79
N GLY A 428 -15.39 -5.13 10.85
CA GLY A 428 -14.89 -4.31 11.97
C GLY A 428 -15.92 -4.16 13.07
N THR A 429 -15.81 -3.10 13.86
CA THR A 429 -16.73 -2.94 15.01
C THR A 429 -18.05 -2.32 14.57
N GLY A 430 -19.15 -3.00 14.86
CA GLY A 430 -20.49 -2.55 14.49
C GLY A 430 -21.38 -3.72 14.09
N ASN A 431 -22.46 -3.44 13.41
CA ASN A 431 -23.28 -4.50 12.81
C ASN A 431 -23.27 -4.28 11.30
N ASP A 432 -22.48 -5.08 10.62
CA ASP A 432 -22.15 -4.87 9.24
C ASP A 432 -22.97 -5.75 8.29
N VAL A 433 -23.10 -5.31 7.07
CA VAL A 433 -23.71 -6.08 5.98
C VAL A 433 -22.68 -6.27 4.89
N ALA A 434 -22.22 -7.50 4.70
CA ALA A 434 -21.27 -7.86 3.66
C ALA A 434 -21.95 -8.73 2.58
N LEU A 435 -21.87 -8.27 1.34
CA LEU A 435 -22.17 -9.03 0.14
C LEU A 435 -20.82 -9.36 -0.52
N LEU A 436 -20.35 -10.60 -0.39
CA LEU A 436 -18.95 -10.94 -0.72
C LEU A 436 -18.69 -10.89 -2.22
N GLY A 437 -19.65 -11.34 -3.04
CA GLY A 437 -19.56 -11.14 -4.48
C GLY A 437 -19.43 -12.42 -5.27
N ALA A 438 -18.43 -12.51 -6.10
CA ALA A 438 -18.13 -13.73 -6.82
C ALA A 438 -16.62 -14.02 -6.71
N GLY A 439 -16.30 -15.22 -6.38
CA GLY A 439 -14.97 -15.68 -6.03
C GLY A 439 -15.06 -16.54 -4.79
N ASP A 440 -13.96 -17.10 -4.36
CA ASP A 440 -13.87 -17.78 -3.08
C ASP A 440 -13.44 -16.74 -2.05
N ASP A 441 -14.41 -16.20 -1.31
CA ASP A 441 -14.25 -15.02 -0.48
C ASP A 441 -14.10 -15.39 1.01
N THR A 442 -13.45 -14.53 1.79
CA THR A 442 -13.32 -14.74 3.24
C THR A 442 -13.82 -13.52 3.98
N PHE A 443 -14.84 -13.71 4.83
CA PHE A 443 -15.26 -12.72 5.81
C PHE A 443 -14.61 -13.03 7.17
N VAL A 444 -13.95 -12.04 7.76
CA VAL A 444 -13.25 -12.19 9.04
C VAL A 444 -13.99 -11.46 10.13
N TRP A 445 -14.34 -12.18 11.20
CA TRP A 445 -14.87 -11.65 12.42
C TRP A 445 -13.85 -11.75 13.56
N ASN A 446 -13.67 -10.69 14.34
CA ASN A 446 -12.74 -10.64 15.46
C ASN A 446 -13.43 -10.22 16.77
N PRO A 447 -12.88 -10.58 17.94
CA PRO A 447 -13.42 -10.15 19.22
C PRO A 447 -13.53 -8.64 19.34
N GLY A 448 -14.76 -8.16 19.50
CA GLY A 448 -15.10 -6.74 19.53
C GLY A 448 -15.92 -6.28 18.33
N ASP A 449 -15.90 -7.06 17.24
CA ASP A 449 -16.80 -6.84 16.12
C ASP A 449 -18.25 -7.12 16.57
N GLY A 450 -19.20 -6.62 15.86
CA GLY A 450 -20.61 -6.72 16.22
C GLY A 450 -21.29 -7.99 15.72
N SER A 451 -22.58 -7.83 15.38
CA SER A 451 -23.40 -8.90 14.83
C SER A 451 -23.65 -8.62 13.35
N ASP A 452 -23.08 -9.45 12.48
CA ASP A 452 -23.04 -9.14 11.07
C ASP A 452 -23.92 -10.04 10.22
N THR A 453 -24.31 -9.52 9.07
CA THR A 453 -25.00 -10.25 8.03
C THR A 453 -24.05 -10.47 6.87
N VAL A 454 -23.81 -11.72 6.50
CA VAL A 454 -22.91 -12.10 5.41
C VAL A 454 -23.68 -12.85 4.33
N GLU A 455 -23.62 -12.34 3.13
CA GLU A 455 -24.12 -12.95 1.90
C GLU A 455 -22.93 -13.37 1.05
N GLY A 456 -22.56 -14.64 1.01
CA GLY A 456 -21.45 -15.18 0.23
C GLY A 456 -21.63 -14.94 -1.26
N GLN A 457 -22.84 -15.23 -1.76
CA GLN A 457 -23.27 -15.13 -3.16
C GLN A 457 -22.71 -16.26 -4.03
N ALA A 458 -21.59 -16.06 -4.75
CA ALA A 458 -21.16 -17.03 -5.75
C ALA A 458 -19.69 -17.41 -5.62
N GLY A 459 -19.44 -18.63 -5.25
CA GLY A 459 -18.10 -19.18 -5.00
C GLY A 459 -18.12 -20.21 -3.91
N THR A 460 -17.01 -20.37 -3.24
CA THR A 460 -16.89 -21.12 -2.00
C THR A 460 -16.43 -20.16 -0.92
N ASP A 461 -17.38 -19.71 -0.12
CA ASP A 461 -17.17 -18.60 0.78
C ASP A 461 -16.93 -19.07 2.22
N THR A 462 -16.07 -18.35 2.94
CA THR A 462 -15.63 -18.71 4.28
C THR A 462 -15.96 -17.62 5.27
N LEU A 463 -16.61 -17.97 6.39
CA LEU A 463 -16.57 -17.17 7.60
C LEU A 463 -15.36 -17.63 8.44
N LEU A 464 -14.40 -16.74 8.67
CA LEU A 464 -13.33 -16.94 9.66
C LEU A 464 -13.72 -16.23 10.96
N PHE A 465 -14.17 -16.99 11.95
CA PHE A 465 -14.63 -16.50 13.24
C PHE A 465 -13.54 -16.68 14.30
N ASN A 466 -13.00 -15.60 14.80
CA ASN A 466 -11.97 -15.60 15.84
C ASN A 466 -12.61 -15.44 17.23
N GLY A 467 -12.48 -16.43 18.10
CA GLY A 467 -12.81 -16.35 19.50
C GLY A 467 -11.82 -15.50 20.31
N ALA A 468 -12.00 -15.44 21.62
CA ALA A 468 -11.14 -14.70 22.54
C ALA A 468 -10.50 -15.63 23.58
N ASN A 469 -9.54 -15.16 24.36
CA ASN A 469 -8.90 -15.92 25.43
C ASN A 469 -9.76 -15.91 26.72
N VAL A 470 -11.05 -16.21 26.60
CA VAL A 470 -12.00 -16.36 27.70
C VAL A 470 -12.96 -17.49 27.37
N ALA A 471 -13.50 -18.18 28.36
CA ALA A 471 -14.45 -19.29 28.13
C ALA A 471 -15.70 -18.78 27.39
N GLU A 472 -16.01 -19.41 26.25
CA GLU A 472 -17.05 -19.01 25.32
C GLU A 472 -17.99 -20.17 24.98
N ASN A 473 -19.26 -19.85 24.74
CA ASN A 473 -20.20 -20.77 24.13
C ASN A 473 -20.52 -20.28 22.73
N ILE A 474 -20.11 -21.03 21.73
CA ILE A 474 -20.36 -20.77 20.32
C ILE A 474 -21.36 -21.82 19.80
N ASP A 475 -22.48 -21.37 19.22
CA ASP A 475 -23.53 -22.24 18.66
C ASP A 475 -23.69 -21.95 17.18
N ILE A 476 -23.58 -22.97 16.34
CA ILE A 476 -23.78 -22.91 14.89
C ILE A 476 -25.05 -23.70 14.59
N SER A 477 -26.05 -23.06 14.01
CA SER A 477 -27.38 -23.65 13.79
C SER A 477 -28.05 -23.17 12.52
N ALA A 478 -28.95 -23.96 11.95
CA ALA A 478 -29.76 -23.55 10.83
C ALA A 478 -30.87 -22.57 11.27
N ASN A 479 -31.08 -21.53 10.46
CA ASN A 479 -32.18 -20.59 10.56
C ASN A 479 -32.92 -20.53 9.22
N GLY A 480 -33.69 -21.54 8.92
CA GLY A 480 -34.28 -21.77 7.59
C GLY A 480 -33.21 -22.15 6.58
N SER A 481 -33.05 -21.38 5.51
CA SER A 481 -31.97 -21.60 4.52
C SER A 481 -30.68 -20.87 4.84
N ARG A 482 -30.62 -20.16 5.96
CA ARG A 482 -29.45 -19.43 6.42
C ARG A 482 -28.78 -20.20 7.58
N ALA A 483 -27.49 -20.04 7.75
CA ALA A 483 -26.81 -20.47 8.96
C ALA A 483 -26.70 -19.30 9.94
N ARG A 484 -26.74 -19.61 11.22
CA ARG A 484 -26.58 -18.64 12.30
C ARG A 484 -25.48 -19.13 13.24
N LEU A 485 -24.48 -18.28 13.47
CA LEU A 485 -23.52 -18.50 14.53
C LEU A 485 -23.79 -17.51 15.65
N THR A 486 -23.92 -18.02 16.87
CA THR A 486 -24.06 -17.16 18.07
C THR A 486 -22.91 -17.40 19.03
N ARG A 487 -22.52 -16.33 19.74
CA ARG A 487 -21.49 -16.36 20.77
C ARG A 487 -22.07 -15.65 22.01
N ASP A 488 -21.96 -16.26 23.18
CA ASP A 488 -22.50 -15.70 24.43
C ASP A 488 -21.69 -14.50 24.93
N VAL A 489 -20.37 -14.51 24.77
CA VAL A 489 -19.53 -13.37 25.11
C VAL A 489 -19.76 -12.26 24.09
N GLY A 490 -20.25 -11.12 24.55
CA GLY A 490 -20.62 -9.99 23.71
C GLY A 490 -22.00 -10.09 23.04
N ASN A 491 -22.75 -11.19 23.23
CA ASN A 491 -24.04 -11.48 22.58
C ASN A 491 -24.01 -11.31 21.06
N VAL A 492 -23.03 -11.89 20.42
CA VAL A 492 -22.82 -11.83 18.98
C VAL A 492 -23.77 -12.78 18.26
N THR A 493 -24.29 -12.34 17.12
CA THR A 493 -25.08 -13.16 16.21
C THR A 493 -24.67 -12.88 14.77
N MET A 494 -24.04 -13.85 14.13
CA MET A 494 -23.76 -13.82 12.70
C MET A 494 -24.97 -14.44 11.96
N ASP A 495 -25.39 -13.81 10.87
CA ASP A 495 -26.46 -14.28 9.98
C ASP A 495 -25.87 -14.52 8.59
N LEU A 496 -25.77 -15.79 8.19
CA LEU A 496 -24.96 -16.23 7.04
C LEU A 496 -25.86 -16.85 5.97
N ASN A 497 -25.65 -16.47 4.71
CA ASN A 497 -26.30 -17.08 3.57
C ASN A 497 -25.30 -17.26 2.41
N GLY A 498 -25.28 -18.42 1.77
CA GLY A 498 -24.31 -18.74 0.72
C GLY A 498 -22.87 -18.70 1.24
N VAL A 499 -22.66 -19.16 2.46
CA VAL A 499 -21.34 -19.39 3.07
C VAL A 499 -21.19 -20.88 3.24
N GLU A 500 -20.21 -21.47 2.58
CA GLU A 500 -19.99 -22.91 2.56
C GLU A 500 -19.12 -23.40 3.68
N HIS A 501 -18.14 -22.57 4.12
CA HIS A 501 -17.19 -22.92 5.16
C HIS A 501 -17.32 -21.98 6.36
N ILE A 502 -17.29 -22.56 7.56
CA ILE A 502 -17.21 -21.83 8.83
C ILE A 502 -15.97 -22.29 9.57
N ASP A 503 -14.99 -21.42 9.70
CA ASP A 503 -13.76 -21.66 10.43
C ASP A 503 -13.81 -20.94 11.78
N VAL A 504 -13.78 -21.71 12.89
CA VAL A 504 -13.83 -21.20 14.25
C VAL A 504 -12.48 -21.40 14.93
N ASN A 505 -11.83 -20.32 15.29
CA ASN A 505 -10.64 -20.32 16.14
C ASN A 505 -11.09 -20.07 17.58
N ALA A 506 -11.21 -21.10 18.41
CA ALA A 506 -11.69 -20.98 19.80
C ALA A 506 -10.67 -20.23 20.69
N ARG A 507 -9.39 -20.42 20.42
CA ARG A 507 -8.24 -19.81 21.11
C ARG A 507 -8.04 -20.38 22.52
N GLY A 508 -8.04 -19.54 23.58
CA GLY A 508 -7.66 -19.95 24.91
C GLY A 508 -8.80 -19.92 25.92
N SER A 509 -8.77 -20.81 26.86
CA SER A 509 -9.76 -21.12 27.90
C SER A 509 -10.72 -22.25 27.51
N ALA A 510 -11.48 -22.76 28.50
CA ALA A 510 -12.38 -23.88 28.27
C ALA A 510 -13.64 -23.45 27.49
N ASP A 511 -13.65 -23.75 26.21
CA ASP A 511 -14.69 -23.34 25.27
C ASP A 511 -15.68 -24.46 24.96
N THR A 512 -16.87 -24.07 24.56
CA THR A 512 -17.87 -25.00 24.03
C THR A 512 -18.31 -24.53 22.65
N VAL A 513 -18.01 -25.36 21.64
CA VAL A 513 -18.49 -25.13 20.28
C VAL A 513 -19.56 -26.16 19.96
N THR A 514 -20.79 -25.72 19.67
CA THR A 514 -21.91 -26.57 19.29
C THR A 514 -22.20 -26.41 17.81
N VAL A 515 -22.18 -27.52 17.07
CA VAL A 515 -22.60 -27.61 15.69
C VAL A 515 -23.92 -28.40 15.64
N ASN A 516 -25.00 -27.74 15.24
CA ASN A 516 -26.30 -28.36 15.08
C ASN A 516 -26.50 -28.80 13.63
N ASP A 517 -27.60 -29.52 13.37
CA ASP A 517 -27.99 -29.90 12.00
C ASP A 517 -28.07 -28.64 11.09
N LEU A 518 -27.23 -28.59 10.08
CA LEU A 518 -27.13 -27.50 9.10
C LEU A 518 -27.80 -27.85 7.76
N THR A 519 -28.65 -28.87 7.75
CA THR A 519 -29.38 -29.28 6.56
C THR A 519 -30.18 -28.11 5.93
N GLY A 520 -29.94 -27.86 4.64
CA GLY A 520 -30.63 -26.83 3.87
C GLY A 520 -30.05 -25.44 3.96
N THR A 521 -28.96 -25.26 4.69
CA THR A 521 -28.21 -23.99 4.73
C THR A 521 -27.18 -23.87 3.59
N GLY A 522 -26.34 -24.06 3.18
CA GLY A 522 -25.28 -24.05 2.19
C GLY A 522 -23.96 -24.52 2.83
N VAL A 523 -23.88 -24.48 4.17
CA VAL A 523 -22.68 -24.89 4.88
C VAL A 523 -22.40 -26.36 4.67
N ASN A 524 -21.21 -26.68 4.20
CA ASN A 524 -20.75 -28.04 3.96
C ASN A 524 -19.49 -28.41 4.78
N GLN A 525 -18.85 -27.44 5.41
CA GLN A 525 -17.70 -27.64 6.27
C GLN A 525 -17.69 -26.72 7.49
N VAL A 526 -17.42 -27.26 8.67
CA VAL A 526 -17.11 -26.50 9.88
C VAL A 526 -15.73 -26.95 10.37
N ALA A 527 -14.75 -26.04 10.40
CA ALA A 527 -13.42 -26.28 10.92
C ALA A 527 -13.23 -25.60 12.27
N ILE A 528 -12.77 -26.32 13.29
CA ILE A 528 -12.61 -25.82 14.65
C ILE A 528 -11.14 -25.98 15.05
N ASP A 529 -10.49 -24.87 15.37
CA ASP A 529 -9.13 -24.82 15.89
C ASP A 529 -9.16 -24.52 17.39
N LEU A 530 -8.69 -25.45 18.23
CA LEU A 530 -8.60 -25.32 19.67
C LEU A 530 -7.23 -24.83 20.17
N GLY A 531 -6.41 -24.34 19.25
CA GLY A 531 -5.08 -23.82 19.58
C GLY A 531 -5.11 -22.45 20.22
N ALA A 532 -4.20 -22.17 21.16
CA ALA A 532 -4.06 -20.88 21.82
C ALA A 532 -3.87 -19.70 20.83
N GLN A 533 -3.37 -19.97 19.65
CA GLN A 533 -3.21 -19.00 18.56
C GLN A 533 -3.52 -19.68 17.21
N PRO A 534 -4.31 -19.05 16.34
CA PRO A 534 -4.64 -19.60 15.04
C PRO A 534 -3.41 -20.04 14.24
N GLY A 535 -3.46 -21.26 13.71
CA GLY A 535 -2.39 -21.79 12.87
C GLY A 535 -1.09 -22.19 13.60
N SER A 536 -1.01 -22.04 14.93
CA SER A 536 0.11 -22.53 15.73
C SER A 536 -0.13 -23.96 16.14
N PRO A 537 0.87 -24.86 16.10
CA PRO A 537 0.69 -26.22 16.54
C PRO A 537 0.57 -26.30 18.06
N GLY A 538 -0.43 -27.07 18.55
CA GLY A 538 -0.65 -27.38 19.96
C GLY A 538 -1.87 -26.68 20.55
N GLY A 539 -2.52 -27.33 21.50
CA GLY A 539 -3.67 -26.80 22.23
C GLY A 539 -3.31 -25.68 23.19
N ASP A 540 -4.30 -25.19 23.89
CA ASP A 540 -4.19 -24.07 24.83
C ASP A 540 -4.01 -24.50 26.30
N GLY A 541 -4.13 -25.81 26.59
CA GLY A 541 -4.05 -26.42 27.93
C GLY A 541 -5.37 -26.43 28.69
N ALA A 542 -6.43 -25.86 28.16
CA ALA A 542 -7.77 -25.90 28.76
C ALA A 542 -8.54 -27.17 28.33
N ALA A 543 -9.73 -27.34 28.82
CA ALA A 543 -10.56 -28.51 28.49
C ALA A 543 -11.76 -28.02 27.66
N ASP A 544 -11.67 -28.19 26.35
CA ASP A 544 -12.69 -27.75 25.41
C ASP A 544 -13.73 -28.83 25.14
N THR A 545 -14.91 -28.40 24.75
CA THR A 545 -16.01 -29.31 24.43
C THR A 545 -16.60 -28.98 23.06
N ILE A 546 -16.52 -29.95 22.16
CA ILE A 546 -17.18 -29.85 20.85
C ILE A 546 -18.44 -30.70 20.87
N VAL A 547 -19.59 -30.10 20.70
CA VAL A 547 -20.90 -30.77 20.66
C VAL A 547 -21.38 -30.80 19.22
N ILE A 548 -21.68 -31.97 18.71
CA ILE A 548 -22.25 -32.17 17.37
C ILE A 548 -23.61 -32.83 17.49
N ASN A 549 -24.64 -32.12 17.08
CA ASN A 549 -26.00 -32.61 17.05
C ASN A 549 -26.33 -33.07 15.63
N ALA A 550 -26.61 -34.37 15.48
CA ALA A 550 -26.99 -34.98 14.21
C ALA A 550 -28.42 -34.58 13.81
N THR A 551 -28.98 -35.23 12.82
CA THR A 551 -30.36 -35.01 12.39
C THR A 551 -31.37 -35.77 13.27
N ASN A 552 -32.66 -35.71 12.98
CA ASN A 552 -33.66 -36.59 13.59
C ASN A 552 -33.98 -37.81 12.68
N GLY A 553 -33.09 -38.15 11.76
CA GLY A 553 -33.19 -39.29 10.86
C GLY A 553 -32.03 -40.23 11.10
N ASN A 554 -32.03 -41.36 10.42
CA ASN A 554 -30.97 -42.38 10.57
C ASN A 554 -29.64 -41.82 10.04
N ASP A 555 -28.68 -41.59 10.89
CA ASP A 555 -27.38 -41.03 10.59
C ASP A 555 -26.24 -42.06 10.63
N ALA A 556 -25.25 -41.93 9.79
CA ALA A 556 -24.08 -42.83 9.75
C ALA A 556 -22.78 -42.04 9.96
N ILE A 557 -22.49 -41.75 11.22
CA ILE A 557 -21.42 -40.83 11.63
C ILE A 557 -20.11 -41.60 11.81
N THR A 558 -19.05 -41.13 11.20
CA THR A 558 -17.69 -41.66 11.36
C THR A 558 -16.73 -40.62 11.90
N ILE A 559 -15.97 -40.96 12.94
CA ILE A 559 -15.02 -40.08 13.62
C ILE A 559 -13.63 -40.66 13.49
N VAL A 560 -12.70 -39.94 12.90
CA VAL A 560 -11.34 -40.40 12.63
C VAL A 560 -10.33 -39.31 12.95
N ASN A 561 -9.26 -39.66 13.66
CA ASN A 561 -8.07 -38.81 13.80
C ASN A 561 -7.04 -39.17 12.72
N ASN A 562 -6.78 -38.24 11.82
CA ASN A 562 -5.73 -38.34 10.81
C ASN A 562 -4.65 -37.29 11.08
N ASN A 563 -3.48 -37.71 11.56
CA ASN A 563 -2.32 -36.82 11.76
C ASN A 563 -2.62 -35.55 12.62
N GLY A 564 -3.43 -35.71 13.69
CA GLY A 564 -3.75 -34.60 14.59
C GLY A 564 -4.95 -33.73 14.16
N ILE A 565 -5.69 -34.18 13.16
CA ILE A 565 -6.98 -33.60 12.78
C ILE A 565 -8.06 -34.65 12.98
N VAL A 566 -9.01 -34.40 13.86
CA VAL A 566 -10.22 -35.20 14.02
C VAL A 566 -11.24 -34.75 12.97
N THR A 567 -11.72 -35.69 12.19
CA THR A 567 -12.77 -35.46 11.19
C THR A 567 -14.03 -36.23 11.57
N VAL A 568 -15.16 -35.53 11.63
CA VAL A 568 -16.49 -36.10 11.76
C VAL A 568 -17.19 -35.98 10.41
N SER A 569 -17.67 -37.10 9.90
CA SER A 569 -18.31 -37.21 8.59
C SER A 569 -19.57 -38.06 8.67
N GLY A 570 -20.44 -37.92 7.69
CA GLY A 570 -21.72 -38.62 7.62
C GLY A 570 -22.93 -37.75 7.95
N LEU A 571 -22.70 -36.48 8.28
CA LEU A 571 -23.67 -35.42 8.41
C LEU A 571 -23.70 -34.54 7.15
N PRO A 572 -24.68 -33.64 6.98
CA PRO A 572 -24.72 -32.72 5.84
C PRO A 572 -23.45 -31.90 5.70
N GLU A 573 -22.85 -31.47 6.80
CA GLU A 573 -21.56 -30.81 6.90
C GLU A 573 -20.48 -31.77 7.41
N ALA A 574 -19.23 -31.56 6.99
CA ALA A 574 -18.07 -32.20 7.60
C ALA A 574 -17.53 -31.31 8.72
N VAL A 575 -17.29 -31.89 9.90
CA VAL A 575 -16.67 -31.15 11.00
C VAL A 575 -15.23 -31.62 11.18
N THR A 576 -14.28 -30.67 11.21
CA THR A 576 -12.87 -30.94 11.48
C THR A 576 -12.41 -30.23 12.76
N ILE A 577 -11.60 -30.91 13.57
CA ILE A 577 -11.09 -30.36 14.84
C ILE A 577 -9.57 -30.50 14.83
N SER A 578 -8.87 -29.41 15.03
CA SER A 578 -7.41 -29.34 15.08
C SER A 578 -6.90 -28.80 16.41
N ASN A 579 -5.61 -29.01 16.69
CA ASN A 579 -4.91 -28.53 17.88
C ASN A 579 -5.55 -28.96 19.22
N PHE A 580 -6.31 -30.06 19.22
CA PHE A 580 -6.95 -30.62 20.39
C PHE A 580 -5.94 -31.29 21.34
N GLU A 581 -6.32 -31.45 22.61
CA GLU A 581 -5.57 -32.08 23.68
C GLU A 581 -6.34 -33.25 24.31
N ALA A 582 -5.65 -34.01 25.16
CA ALA A 582 -6.23 -35.21 25.76
C ALA A 582 -7.34 -34.94 26.80
N ASN A 583 -7.45 -33.71 27.26
CA ASN A 583 -8.52 -33.24 28.16
C ASN A 583 -9.73 -32.67 27.40
N ASP A 584 -9.61 -32.48 26.08
CA ASP A 584 -10.72 -32.05 25.25
C ASP A 584 -11.72 -33.14 24.97
N ARG A 585 -12.95 -32.78 24.71
CA ARG A 585 -14.06 -33.70 24.57
C ARG A 585 -14.85 -33.41 23.30
N ILE A 586 -15.15 -34.48 22.59
CA ILE A 586 -16.19 -34.48 21.55
C ILE A 586 -17.45 -35.15 22.08
N VAL A 587 -18.59 -34.50 21.89
CA VAL A 587 -19.92 -35.06 22.24
C VAL A 587 -20.72 -35.16 20.95
N ILE A 588 -21.17 -36.36 20.62
CA ILE A 588 -22.04 -36.62 19.46
C ILE A 588 -23.42 -37.00 19.96
N ASN A 589 -24.43 -36.31 19.51
CA ASN A 589 -25.84 -36.59 19.82
C ASN A 589 -26.54 -37.07 18.53
N GLY A 590 -26.97 -38.35 18.46
CA GLY A 590 -27.73 -38.90 17.34
C GLY A 590 -29.14 -38.32 17.26
N LEU A 591 -29.75 -38.01 18.41
CA LEU A 591 -31.09 -37.43 18.60
C LEU A 591 -32.20 -38.46 18.35
N GLY A 592 -32.52 -38.79 17.14
CA GLY A 592 -33.55 -39.76 16.84
C GLY A 592 -33.42 -40.35 15.45
N GLY A 593 -33.79 -41.60 15.33
CA GLY A 593 -33.56 -42.44 14.16
C GLY A 593 -32.63 -43.61 14.57
N ASP A 594 -32.49 -44.61 13.74
CA ASP A 594 -31.57 -45.72 13.99
C ASP A 594 -30.15 -45.28 13.53
N ASP A 595 -29.32 -44.83 14.46
CA ASP A 595 -28.07 -44.19 14.16
C ASP A 595 -26.85 -45.13 14.29
N ALA A 596 -25.84 -44.85 13.51
CA ALA A 596 -24.53 -45.55 13.62
C ALA A 596 -23.43 -44.48 13.89
N ILE A 597 -22.93 -44.43 15.11
CA ILE A 597 -21.79 -43.55 15.51
C ILE A 597 -20.55 -44.44 15.71
N VAL A 598 -19.58 -44.30 14.80
CA VAL A 598 -18.37 -45.09 14.77
C VAL A 598 -17.13 -44.21 14.99
N ALA A 599 -16.52 -44.33 16.18
CA ALA A 599 -15.35 -43.56 16.55
C ALA A 599 -14.09 -44.42 16.69
N SER A 600 -14.05 -45.64 16.12
CA SER A 600 -12.90 -46.54 16.24
C SER A 600 -11.57 -45.97 15.74
N GLY A 601 -11.60 -44.90 14.94
CA GLY A 601 -10.44 -44.13 14.49
C GLY A 601 -10.08 -42.94 15.36
N LEU A 602 -10.86 -42.62 16.41
CA LEU A 602 -10.60 -41.49 17.29
C LEU A 602 -9.47 -41.81 18.28
N THR A 603 -8.52 -40.90 18.37
CA THR A 603 -7.42 -40.94 19.34
C THR A 603 -7.12 -39.53 19.84
N GLY A 604 -6.75 -39.39 21.12
CA GLY A 604 -6.24 -38.11 21.67
C GLY A 604 -7.28 -37.12 22.17
N MET A 605 -8.57 -37.45 22.06
CA MET A 605 -9.70 -36.71 22.67
C MET A 605 -10.59 -37.67 23.45
N LEU A 606 -11.38 -37.15 24.39
CA LEU A 606 -12.42 -37.87 25.09
C LEU A 606 -13.70 -37.90 24.24
N LEU A 607 -14.42 -39.05 24.20
CA LEU A 607 -15.68 -39.17 23.49
C LEU A 607 -16.86 -39.31 24.46
N THR A 608 -17.95 -38.62 24.14
CA THR A 608 -19.28 -38.95 24.63
C THR A 608 -20.17 -39.15 23.39
N ALA A 609 -20.77 -40.30 23.21
CA ALA A 609 -21.72 -40.58 22.16
C ALA A 609 -23.08 -40.93 22.75
N ASN A 610 -24.11 -40.23 22.33
CA ASN A 610 -25.50 -40.44 22.72
C ASN A 610 -26.28 -40.84 21.44
N GLY A 611 -26.87 -42.05 21.43
CA GLY A 611 -27.72 -42.52 20.34
C GLY A 611 -29.01 -41.70 20.29
N GLY A 612 -29.87 -41.87 21.24
CA GLY A 612 -31.10 -41.09 21.35
C GLY A 612 -32.37 -41.93 21.31
N ASP A 613 -33.27 -41.62 20.42
CA ASP A 613 -34.45 -42.43 20.16
C ASP A 613 -34.21 -43.29 18.91
N GLY A 614 -34.20 -44.63 19.01
CA GLY A 614 -33.98 -45.51 17.90
C GLY A 614 -33.10 -46.71 18.26
N ASP A 615 -32.95 -47.65 17.34
CA ASP A 615 -32.09 -48.83 17.56
C ASP A 615 -30.66 -48.46 17.08
N ASP A 616 -29.77 -48.02 18.02
CA ASP A 616 -28.50 -47.39 17.70
C ASP A 616 -27.31 -48.32 17.75
N VAL A 617 -26.26 -48.00 16.99
CA VAL A 617 -24.94 -48.65 17.03
C VAL A 617 -23.87 -47.63 17.39
N LEU A 618 -23.35 -47.70 18.62
CA LEU A 618 -22.32 -46.82 19.11
C LEU A 618 -20.99 -47.57 19.27
N VAL A 619 -19.94 -47.10 18.64
CA VAL A 619 -18.58 -47.66 18.72
C VAL A 619 -17.61 -46.60 19.21
N GLY A 620 -17.04 -46.77 20.37
CA GLY A 620 -16.07 -45.88 20.98
C GLY A 620 -14.71 -45.86 20.29
N GLY A 621 -13.87 -44.94 20.71
CA GLY A 621 -12.50 -44.73 20.22
C GLY A 621 -11.43 -45.43 21.00
N ASN A 622 -10.24 -44.85 21.04
CA ASN A 622 -9.18 -45.21 21.95
C ASN A 622 -9.23 -44.24 23.16
N GLY A 623 -9.49 -44.78 24.35
CA GLY A 623 -9.57 -43.93 25.55
C GLY A 623 -10.72 -44.37 26.44
N ASN A 624 -11.06 -43.52 27.42
CA ASN A 624 -12.18 -43.79 28.32
C ASN A 624 -13.42 -43.06 27.80
N ASP A 625 -14.28 -43.78 27.12
CA ASP A 625 -15.44 -43.18 26.41
C ASP A 625 -16.72 -43.32 27.24
N THR A 626 -17.69 -42.46 26.94
CA THR A 626 -19.05 -42.55 27.50
C THR A 626 -20.02 -42.78 26.34
N LEU A 627 -20.67 -43.96 26.34
CA LEU A 627 -21.64 -44.31 25.29
C LEU A 627 -23.01 -44.50 25.96
N ASN A 628 -24.00 -43.73 25.51
CA ASN A 628 -25.39 -43.82 25.97
C ASN A 628 -26.27 -44.23 24.78
N GLY A 629 -26.89 -45.43 24.81
CA GLY A 629 -27.79 -45.90 23.74
C GLY A 629 -29.00 -44.98 23.62
N GLY A 630 -29.80 -44.92 24.66
CA GLY A 630 -31.02 -44.13 24.71
C GLY A 630 -32.26 -45.00 24.74
N ASN A 631 -33.29 -44.65 23.99
CA ASN A 631 -34.49 -45.46 23.87
C ASN A 631 -34.42 -46.36 22.62
N GLY A 632 -34.39 -47.66 22.80
CA GLY A 632 -34.32 -48.63 21.69
C GLY A 632 -33.54 -49.88 22.00
N ASP A 633 -33.39 -50.75 21.04
CA ASP A 633 -32.56 -51.97 21.21
C ASP A 633 -31.14 -51.70 20.67
N ASP A 634 -30.25 -51.18 21.51
CA ASP A 634 -28.96 -50.60 21.12
C ASP A 634 -27.81 -51.58 21.17
N VAL A 635 -26.74 -51.29 20.37
CA VAL A 635 -25.47 -51.98 20.39
C VAL A 635 -24.35 -51.00 20.73
N LEU A 636 -23.74 -51.12 21.91
CA LEU A 636 -22.64 -50.31 22.39
C LEU A 636 -21.37 -51.11 22.48
N ILE A 637 -20.30 -50.66 21.82
CA ILE A 637 -18.97 -51.24 21.82
C ILE A 637 -18.00 -50.20 22.34
N GLY A 638 -17.48 -50.38 23.56
CA GLY A 638 -16.61 -49.39 24.19
C GLY A 638 -15.29 -49.16 23.48
N GLY A 639 -14.67 -50.20 22.94
CA GLY A 639 -13.34 -50.11 22.37
C GLY A 639 -12.22 -50.23 23.40
N PRO A 640 -10.97 -49.88 23.03
CA PRO A 640 -9.85 -49.91 23.99
C PRO A 640 -9.93 -48.81 25.03
N GLY A 641 -10.19 -49.18 26.30
CA GLY A 641 -10.26 -48.22 27.40
C GLY A 641 -11.01 -48.73 28.63
N GLN A 642 -11.35 -47.82 29.52
CA GLN A 642 -12.32 -48.04 30.60
C GLN A 642 -13.55 -47.18 30.30
N ASP A 643 -14.52 -47.79 29.64
CA ASP A 643 -15.65 -47.05 29.08
C ASP A 643 -16.88 -47.14 30.01
N ILE A 644 -17.70 -46.12 29.93
CA ILE A 644 -19.01 -46.09 30.56
C ILE A 644 -20.04 -46.39 29.47
N LEU A 645 -20.73 -47.55 29.60
CA LEU A 645 -21.77 -47.95 28.66
C LEU A 645 -23.10 -47.99 29.39
N ASP A 646 -24.05 -47.14 28.92
CA ASP A 646 -25.43 -47.11 29.36
C ASP A 646 -26.35 -47.39 28.17
N GLY A 647 -26.97 -48.54 28.12
CA GLY A 647 -27.85 -48.89 27.02
C GLY A 647 -29.24 -48.22 27.11
N GLY A 648 -29.63 -47.69 28.29
CA GLY A 648 -30.98 -47.12 28.45
C GLY A 648 -32.12 -48.15 28.37
N PRO A 649 -33.34 -47.73 28.12
CA PRO A 649 -34.51 -48.61 27.97
C PRO A 649 -34.50 -49.37 26.65
N GLY A 650 -34.53 -50.72 26.70
CA GLY A 650 -34.54 -51.62 25.55
C GLY A 650 -33.79 -52.93 25.80
N ASN A 651 -33.66 -53.73 24.74
CA ASN A 651 -32.85 -54.96 24.79
C ASN A 651 -31.44 -54.72 24.25
N ASN A 652 -30.61 -54.10 25.06
CA ASN A 652 -29.32 -53.57 24.60
C ASN A 652 -28.20 -54.62 24.62
N ILE A 653 -27.22 -54.49 23.73
CA ILE A 653 -25.99 -55.25 23.67
C ILE A 653 -24.83 -54.34 24.06
N LEU A 654 -24.19 -54.59 25.21
CA LEU A 654 -23.05 -53.83 25.70
C LEU A 654 -21.78 -54.68 25.63
N ILE A 655 -20.76 -54.19 24.91
CA ILE A 655 -19.49 -54.87 24.72
C ILE A 655 -18.36 -53.97 25.22
N GLN A 656 -17.68 -54.42 26.29
CA GLN A 656 -16.51 -53.75 26.86
C GLN A 656 -15.24 -54.42 26.37
N ASP A 657 -14.43 -53.79 25.56
CA ASP A 657 -13.14 -54.26 25.09
C ASP A 657 -12.00 -53.64 25.89
N GLY A 658 -11.10 -54.46 26.48
CA GLY A 658 -9.80 -53.97 26.90
C GLY A 658 -9.55 -53.67 28.36
N GLY A 659 -9.82 -54.66 29.26
CA GLY A 659 -9.17 -54.74 30.56
C GLY A 659 -8.57 -56.13 30.78
N PRO A 660 -7.63 -56.34 31.72
CA PRO A 660 -7.15 -57.67 32.04
C PRO A 660 -8.19 -58.52 32.83
N GLY A 661 -9.43 -58.54 32.38
CA GLY A 661 -10.55 -59.28 32.93
C GLY A 661 -11.45 -59.86 31.83
N PRO A 662 -12.35 -60.82 32.14
CA PRO A 662 -13.29 -61.32 31.15
C PRO A 662 -14.20 -60.19 30.70
N ASN A 663 -14.33 -59.99 29.39
CA ASN A 663 -15.29 -59.05 28.80
C ASN A 663 -16.70 -59.32 29.33
N ILE A 664 -17.30 -58.32 29.96
CA ILE A 664 -18.64 -58.47 30.55
C ILE A 664 -19.64 -57.83 29.58
N VAL A 665 -20.56 -58.62 29.09
CA VAL A 665 -21.76 -58.15 28.43
C VAL A 665 -22.86 -58.11 29.47
N ALA A 666 -23.34 -56.93 29.83
CA ALA A 666 -24.42 -56.77 30.81
C ALA A 666 -25.70 -56.32 30.08
N PRO A 667 -26.75 -57.16 29.97
CA PRO A 667 -28.04 -56.69 29.51
C PRO A 667 -28.71 -55.87 30.61
N THR A 668 -29.29 -54.73 30.28
CA THR A 668 -29.92 -53.81 31.23
C THR A 668 -31.29 -54.28 31.76
N ASP A 669 -31.97 -55.20 31.05
CA ASP A 669 -33.30 -55.72 31.46
C ASP A 669 -33.26 -57.12 32.14
N GLY A 670 -32.10 -57.76 32.25
CA GLY A 670 -31.92 -58.99 33.01
C GLY A 670 -32.29 -60.28 32.29
N SER A 671 -32.55 -60.34 31.02
CA SER A 671 -33.09 -61.51 30.34
C SER A 671 -32.13 -62.38 29.52
N ARG A 672 -30.93 -61.92 29.10
CA ARG A 672 -29.98 -62.81 28.36
C ARG A 672 -28.52 -62.33 28.48
N ALA A 673 -27.69 -63.07 29.24
CA ALA A 673 -26.25 -62.94 29.16
C ALA A 673 -25.73 -63.88 28.02
N ALA A 674 -25.19 -63.31 26.96
CA ALA A 674 -24.43 -64.05 25.96
C ALA A 674 -22.94 -63.98 26.30
N ASN A 675 -22.28 -65.11 26.44
CA ASN A 675 -20.84 -65.18 26.70
C ASN A 675 -20.08 -65.00 25.35
N LEU A 676 -19.66 -63.76 25.07
CA LEU A 676 -18.99 -63.39 23.83
C LEU A 676 -17.45 -63.55 23.88
N ALA A 677 -16.92 -64.32 24.82
CA ALA A 677 -15.48 -64.66 24.93
C ALA A 677 -14.84 -65.26 23.65
N ALA A 678 -15.66 -65.63 22.66
CA ALA A 678 -15.22 -66.13 21.35
C ALA A 678 -15.03 -65.06 20.27
N LEU A 679 -15.41 -63.82 20.51
CA LEU A 679 -15.38 -62.72 19.52
C LEU A 679 -14.15 -61.81 19.61
N GLY A 680 -13.22 -62.07 20.53
CA GLY A 680 -12.03 -61.26 20.80
C GLY A 680 -11.00 -61.14 19.66
N GLN A 681 -11.35 -61.49 18.43
CA GLN A 681 -10.51 -61.30 17.22
C GLN A 681 -11.22 -60.67 16.04
N PHE A 682 -12.48 -60.30 16.16
CA PHE A 682 -13.22 -59.63 15.07
C PHE A 682 -13.33 -58.13 15.33
N MET A 683 -12.76 -57.38 14.44
CA MET A 683 -12.89 -55.92 14.42
C MET A 683 -14.35 -55.52 14.23
N ALA A 684 -14.84 -54.45 14.86
CA ALA A 684 -16.20 -53.90 14.75
C ALA A 684 -16.70 -53.73 13.28
N SER A 685 -15.78 -53.55 12.33
CA SER A 685 -16.02 -53.51 10.89
C SER A 685 -16.56 -54.80 10.28
N SER A 686 -16.72 -55.89 11.06
CA SER A 686 -17.17 -57.19 10.58
C SER A 686 -18.65 -57.48 10.87
N PHE A 687 -19.36 -56.59 11.58
CA PHE A 687 -20.75 -56.83 12.00
C PHE A 687 -21.70 -55.84 11.33
N VAL A 688 -22.81 -56.36 10.84
CA VAL A 688 -23.95 -55.60 10.37
C VAL A 688 -25.15 -55.97 11.21
N ALA A 689 -25.75 -55.02 11.91
CA ALA A 689 -27.02 -55.22 12.59
C ALA A 689 -28.14 -55.17 11.59
N ALA A 690 -28.95 -56.22 11.47
CA ALA A 690 -30.15 -56.28 10.69
C ALA A 690 -31.36 -56.44 11.62
N GLY A 691 -32.14 -55.34 11.77
CA GLY A 691 -33.39 -55.36 12.53
C GLY A 691 -34.48 -56.12 11.78
N ASP A 692 -35.23 -56.99 12.48
CA ASP A 692 -36.46 -57.58 11.98
C ASP A 692 -37.69 -56.97 12.68
N ALA A 693 -38.85 -57.06 12.04
CA ALA A 693 -40.09 -56.45 12.51
C ALA A 693 -40.65 -57.09 13.81
N HIS A 694 -39.86 -57.89 14.55
CA HIS A 694 -40.29 -58.66 15.74
C HIS A 694 -39.32 -58.49 16.94
N GLY A 695 -38.41 -57.54 16.95
CA GLY A 695 -37.60 -57.26 18.13
C GLY A 695 -36.49 -58.27 18.47
N THR A 696 -35.98 -59.02 17.52
CA THR A 696 -34.79 -59.84 17.64
C THR A 696 -33.79 -59.48 16.54
N THR A 697 -32.63 -58.98 16.92
CA THR A 697 -31.55 -58.66 15.98
C THR A 697 -30.60 -59.86 15.87
N PRO A 698 -30.58 -60.63 14.78
CA PRO A 698 -29.59 -61.68 14.59
C PRO A 698 -28.24 -61.05 14.20
N ILE A 699 -27.16 -61.35 14.94
CA ILE A 699 -25.80 -61.05 14.53
C ILE A 699 -25.35 -62.15 13.56
N THR A 700 -25.11 -61.78 12.30
CA THR A 700 -24.60 -62.73 11.30
C THR A 700 -23.13 -62.45 11.00
N ASP A 701 -22.28 -63.48 11.11
CA ASP A 701 -20.89 -63.44 10.69
C ASP A 701 -20.79 -63.38 9.16
N GLN A 702 -20.10 -62.41 8.62
CA GLN A 702 -19.83 -62.31 7.18
C GLN A 702 -18.46 -62.93 6.85
N PRO A 703 -18.34 -63.72 5.81
CA PRO A 703 -17.05 -64.28 5.43
C PRO A 703 -16.05 -63.22 4.98
N SER A 704 -14.80 -63.38 5.38
CA SER A 704 -13.67 -62.46 5.36
C SER A 704 -13.21 -61.90 4.01
N ASN A 705 -14.07 -61.89 2.95
CA ASN A 705 -13.71 -61.42 1.60
C ASN A 705 -14.66 -60.42 0.96
N GLN A 706 -15.53 -59.76 1.72
CA GLN A 706 -16.36 -58.66 1.18
C GLN A 706 -16.10 -57.39 1.99
N GLN A 707 -15.90 -56.28 1.27
CA GLN A 707 -15.79 -54.96 1.86
C GLN A 707 -17.04 -54.61 2.69
N PRO A 708 -16.90 -53.87 3.80
CA PRO A 708 -18.05 -53.50 4.64
C PRO A 708 -19.10 -52.67 3.83
N LEU A 709 -20.34 -53.02 4.01
CA LEU A 709 -21.48 -52.33 3.34
C LEU A 709 -21.72 -50.90 3.89
N LEU A 710 -20.94 -50.46 4.84
CA LEU A 710 -21.05 -49.12 5.45
C LEU A 710 -20.49 -47.95 4.62
N THR A 711 -20.03 -48.20 3.37
CA THR A 711 -19.41 -47.13 2.54
C THR A 711 -20.18 -46.76 1.25
N GLN A 712 -21.47 -47.05 1.16
CA GLN A 712 -22.24 -46.52 0.02
C GLN A 712 -23.47 -45.72 0.48
N PRO A 713 -23.53 -44.40 0.20
CA PRO A 713 -24.80 -43.71 0.33
C PRO A 713 -25.78 -44.20 -0.73
N HIS A 714 -26.97 -44.56 -0.31
CA HIS A 714 -28.08 -44.74 -1.26
C HIS A 714 -28.49 -43.37 -1.83
N ALA A 715 -28.48 -43.30 -3.15
CA ALA A 715 -28.97 -42.18 -3.93
C ALA A 715 -30.46 -41.93 -3.74
#